data_cc37056bbf251c64e8c61bcbb94d709f
#
_entry.id   cc37056bbf251c64e8c61bcbb94d709f
#
_cell.length_a   1.000
_cell.length_b   1.000
_cell.length_c   1.000
_cell.angle_alpha   90.00
_cell.angle_beta   90.00
_cell.angle_gamma   90.00
#
_symmetry.space_group_name_H-M   'P 1'
#
loop_
_entity.id
_entity.type
_entity.pdbx_description
1 polymer ?
#
loop_
_entity_poly.entity_id
_entity_poly.type
_entity_poly.pdbx_seq_one_letter_code
_entity_poly.pdbx_strand_id
1 'polypeptide(L)'
;MRFFAWKEKFTQAGHIIFDNRPLPAFLCRVLASRGIGDSAAAQSFLSCGQPLCDPMLLRDMDRAVVVIRRAIDEGKKILIFGDYDCDGITATVLLYEYLEGEGADVCYYIPERIGEGYGLSMAMMETIIASGIELIITVDNGISALEEIRRAKEAGLEVVVTDHHALPQQLPPADAVLDSAFAPEDSPSRYLCGAAMAFKLISALEQQAQGDDVQEMMLAQYGDLVAIATLADVVPLTGENRTLARMGLEILAQTQRPGLLALARNAKADLTTCQSDTVSFLIAPRINVTGRIGSVDTAVQLLLTQDEEQADLLSQQIEKWNTERRRLEEAISAEMTEMLRQKPALLHRRILTLVGDDWHLGVIGISAARMLERYRKPCIVISCTDGVARGSARSVEGFSIIDAVTACSEKLTKFGGHPMAAGFTLAESDIPAFIDALEQYAAEHYPIMPVHVVNLDAPVSPEEITVPNVEAMSLLSPFGCKNPAPVFLLPGVTIQSVSAIGNGNHLRMSVVSGRYTVPLLYFGMTVGEFPFAVGDRVDVACTLGINDYNDQRTVTVRVVNLHPVGWKQGEILRAQAAFEAVMRGEETADGTEPLTRQELAVVFRYLRDHSPVTVGTDGLYYILRRKMEGYSYLKHLAALQIMREVGLLAEPEPEHFIIVNGDKKVDLQQSATFRKLQIG
;
A
#
# COMPACT_ATOMS: atom_id res chain seq x y z
N MET A 1 -0.71 -22.18 -5.20
CA MET A 1 -1.66 -21.11 -5.61
C MET A 1 -2.73 -20.94 -4.55
N ARG A 2 -3.09 -19.69 -4.17
CA ARG A 2 -4.22 -19.38 -3.29
C ARG A 2 -5.38 -18.82 -4.08
N PHE A 3 -6.60 -19.22 -3.71
CA PHE A 3 -7.84 -18.70 -4.30
C PHE A 3 -8.36 -17.59 -3.38
N PHE A 4 -8.06 -16.33 -3.72
CA PHE A 4 -8.45 -15.17 -2.90
C PHE A 4 -9.97 -15.05 -2.80
N ALA A 5 -10.44 -14.38 -1.75
CA ALA A 5 -11.82 -13.98 -1.67
C ALA A 5 -12.14 -12.92 -2.75
N TRP A 6 -13.30 -13.01 -3.40
CA TRP A 6 -13.76 -12.03 -4.37
C TRP A 6 -15.00 -11.32 -3.86
N LYS A 7 -15.08 -10.02 -4.13
CA LYS A 7 -16.26 -9.20 -3.89
C LYS A 7 -16.68 -8.53 -5.20
N GLU A 8 -17.83 -8.93 -5.69
CA GLU A 8 -18.43 -8.31 -6.87
C GLU A 8 -19.06 -6.96 -6.47
N LYS A 9 -18.67 -5.90 -7.14
CA LYS A 9 -19.24 -4.56 -7.02
C LYS A 9 -20.19 -4.23 -8.18
N PHE A 10 -20.68 -5.27 -8.86
CA PHE A 10 -21.48 -5.11 -10.07
C PHE A 10 -22.78 -4.39 -9.77
N THR A 11 -23.02 -3.30 -10.51
CA THR A 11 -24.25 -2.52 -10.47
C THR A 11 -24.79 -2.36 -11.88
N GLN A 12 -26.09 -2.15 -11.99
CA GLN A 12 -26.70 -1.88 -13.27
C GLN A 12 -26.20 -0.51 -13.79
N ALA A 13 -25.61 -0.50 -14.97
CA ALA A 13 -25.08 0.71 -15.59
C ALA A 13 -26.11 1.32 -16.53
N GLY A 14 -26.30 2.62 -16.43
CA GLY A 14 -27.00 3.44 -17.42
C GLY A 14 -26.13 3.74 -18.65
N HIS A 15 -26.72 4.42 -19.64
CA HIS A 15 -25.95 5.06 -20.70
C HIS A 15 -25.37 6.37 -20.19
N ILE A 16 -24.05 6.49 -20.24
CA ILE A 16 -23.32 7.69 -19.82
C ILE A 16 -22.79 8.39 -21.06
N ILE A 17 -23.00 9.70 -21.11
CA ILE A 17 -22.45 10.59 -22.15
C ILE A 17 -21.34 11.42 -21.51
N PHE A 18 -20.17 11.44 -22.14
CA PHE A 18 -19.03 12.25 -21.77
C PHE A 18 -18.52 13.01 -23.00
N ASP A 19 -18.33 14.31 -22.90
CA ASP A 19 -17.95 15.22 -24.02
C ASP A 19 -18.81 15.00 -25.27
N ASN A 20 -20.13 14.95 -25.09
CA ASN A 20 -21.13 14.72 -26.13
C ASN A 20 -21.00 13.38 -26.89
N ARG A 21 -20.29 12.38 -26.30
CA ARG A 21 -20.13 11.04 -26.87
C ARG A 21 -20.57 9.98 -25.87
N PRO A 22 -21.23 8.91 -26.31
CA PRO A 22 -21.55 7.80 -25.44
C PRO A 22 -20.26 7.05 -25.05
N LEU A 23 -20.11 6.78 -23.74
CA LEU A 23 -19.02 5.94 -23.25
C LEU A 23 -19.26 4.46 -23.61
N PRO A 24 -18.19 3.65 -23.80
CA PRO A 24 -18.30 2.21 -23.96
C PRO A 24 -19.07 1.57 -22.77
N ALA A 25 -19.93 0.59 -23.07
CA ALA A 25 -20.78 -0.03 -22.06
C ALA A 25 -20.00 -0.65 -20.90
N PHE A 26 -18.83 -1.24 -21.15
CA PHE A 26 -17.98 -1.80 -20.10
C PHE A 26 -17.44 -0.70 -19.16
N LEU A 27 -17.09 0.48 -19.70
CA LEU A 27 -16.65 1.63 -18.89
C LEU A 27 -17.79 2.20 -18.04
N CYS A 28 -19.02 2.24 -18.59
CA CYS A 28 -20.21 2.61 -17.81
C CYS A 28 -20.40 1.68 -16.61
N ARG A 29 -20.17 0.34 -16.76
CA ARG A 29 -20.24 -0.60 -15.66
C ARG A 29 -19.18 -0.34 -14.58
N VAL A 30 -17.95 -0.02 -14.98
CA VAL A 30 -16.88 0.35 -14.04
C VAL A 30 -17.23 1.63 -13.28
N LEU A 31 -17.74 2.65 -13.96
CA LEU A 31 -18.18 3.89 -13.31
C LEU A 31 -19.34 3.64 -12.34
N ALA A 32 -20.33 2.84 -12.74
CA ALA A 32 -21.45 2.48 -11.88
C ALA A 32 -21.01 1.72 -10.62
N SER A 33 -20.03 0.81 -10.72
CA SER A 33 -19.45 0.10 -9.56
C SER A 33 -18.74 1.03 -8.57
N ARG A 34 -18.38 2.24 -9.01
CA ARG A 34 -17.79 3.32 -8.20
C ARG A 34 -18.81 4.36 -7.71
N GLY A 35 -20.11 4.10 -7.93
CA GLY A 35 -21.19 5.02 -7.55
C GLY A 35 -21.43 6.17 -8.54
N ILE A 36 -20.78 6.14 -9.71
CA ILE A 36 -20.92 7.14 -10.78
C ILE A 36 -21.93 6.61 -11.80
N GLY A 37 -23.20 6.94 -11.62
CA GLY A 37 -24.31 6.34 -12.38
C GLY A 37 -24.91 7.20 -13.48
N ASP A 38 -24.54 8.47 -13.58
CA ASP A 38 -25.10 9.42 -14.55
C ASP A 38 -24.04 10.24 -15.26
N SER A 39 -24.45 10.95 -16.32
CA SER A 39 -23.53 11.74 -17.16
C SER A 39 -22.94 12.95 -16.44
N ALA A 40 -23.66 13.57 -15.50
CA ALA A 40 -23.14 14.74 -14.77
C ALA A 40 -22.04 14.33 -13.79
N ALA A 41 -22.26 13.25 -13.01
CA ALA A 41 -21.24 12.69 -12.13
C ALA A 41 -20.02 12.16 -12.93
N ALA A 42 -20.27 11.55 -14.09
CA ALA A 42 -19.19 11.09 -14.97
C ALA A 42 -18.40 12.27 -15.57
N GLN A 43 -19.08 13.33 -16.03
CA GLN A 43 -18.41 14.53 -16.50
C GLN A 43 -17.51 15.11 -15.39
N SER A 44 -18.03 15.25 -14.19
CA SER A 44 -17.28 15.74 -13.02
C SER A 44 -16.05 14.89 -12.72
N PHE A 45 -16.18 13.56 -12.76
CA PHE A 45 -15.08 12.64 -12.42
C PHE A 45 -14.04 12.48 -13.54
N LEU A 46 -14.47 12.45 -14.81
CA LEU A 46 -13.61 12.15 -15.96
C LEU A 46 -12.97 13.41 -16.55
N SER A 47 -13.55 14.60 -16.36
CA SER A 47 -12.96 15.84 -16.88
C SER A 47 -11.58 16.09 -16.29
N CYS A 48 -10.66 16.56 -17.13
CA CYS A 48 -9.46 17.21 -16.64
C CYS A 48 -9.85 18.60 -16.13
N GLY A 49 -9.53 18.91 -14.87
CA GLY A 49 -9.71 20.26 -14.36
C GLY A 49 -11.12 20.55 -13.84
N GLN A 50 -11.53 19.82 -12.79
CA GLN A 50 -12.41 20.49 -11.84
C GLN A 50 -11.68 21.72 -11.32
N PRO A 51 -12.34 22.88 -11.22
CA PRO A 51 -11.70 24.06 -10.64
C PRO A 51 -11.20 23.71 -9.24
N LEU A 52 -9.99 24.11 -8.94
CA LEU A 52 -9.46 24.00 -7.60
C LEU A 52 -10.28 24.89 -6.66
N CYS A 53 -10.55 24.42 -5.45
CA CYS A 53 -11.24 25.22 -4.47
C CYS A 53 -10.41 26.46 -4.10
N ASP A 54 -11.08 27.60 -3.86
CA ASP A 54 -10.42 28.80 -3.39
C ASP A 54 -9.62 28.47 -2.12
N PRO A 55 -8.30 28.71 -2.10
CA PRO A 55 -7.47 28.44 -0.93
C PRO A 55 -7.90 29.22 0.32
N MET A 56 -8.52 30.39 0.15
CA MET A 56 -9.03 31.23 1.24
C MET A 56 -10.21 30.59 2.00
N LEU A 57 -10.82 29.51 1.46
CA LEU A 57 -11.85 28.74 2.17
C LEU A 57 -11.27 27.77 3.22
N LEU A 58 -9.96 27.50 3.20
CA LEU A 58 -9.32 26.71 4.22
C LEU A 58 -9.23 27.50 5.53
N ARG A 59 -9.49 26.81 6.64
CA ARG A 59 -9.47 27.40 7.96
C ARG A 59 -8.13 28.08 8.25
N ASP A 60 -8.16 29.26 8.86
CA ASP A 60 -7.01 30.09 9.26
C ASP A 60 -6.11 30.55 8.09
N MET A 61 -6.48 30.31 6.82
CA MET A 61 -5.67 30.70 5.65
C MET A 61 -5.44 32.22 5.60
N ASP A 62 -6.47 33.00 5.88
CA ASP A 62 -6.40 34.46 5.96
C ASP A 62 -5.38 34.93 7.00
N ARG A 63 -5.34 34.27 8.17
CA ARG A 63 -4.37 34.57 9.24
C ARG A 63 -2.96 34.17 8.84
N ALA A 64 -2.78 32.99 8.23
CA ALA A 64 -1.48 32.53 7.76
C ALA A 64 -0.88 33.49 6.74
N VAL A 65 -1.68 33.92 5.74
CA VAL A 65 -1.25 34.88 4.74
C VAL A 65 -0.82 36.19 5.34
N VAL A 66 -1.57 36.74 6.32
CA VAL A 66 -1.21 37.98 7.01
C VAL A 66 0.12 37.87 7.80
N VAL A 67 0.31 36.75 8.52
CA VAL A 67 1.54 36.51 9.30
C VAL A 67 2.75 36.40 8.39
N ILE A 68 2.65 35.60 7.32
CA ILE A 68 3.76 35.33 6.39
C ILE A 68 4.10 36.57 5.57
N ARG A 69 3.13 37.31 5.02
CA ARG A 69 3.38 38.54 4.27
C ARG A 69 4.07 39.60 5.18
N ARG A 70 3.58 39.78 6.41
CA ARG A 70 4.24 40.65 7.36
C ARG A 70 5.69 40.24 7.65
N ALA A 71 5.95 38.93 7.81
CA ALA A 71 7.31 38.44 8.06
C ALA A 71 8.23 38.71 6.86
N ILE A 72 7.75 38.57 5.62
CA ILE A 72 8.48 38.90 4.40
C ILE A 72 8.77 40.43 4.39
N ASP A 73 7.74 41.27 4.57
CA ASP A 73 7.85 42.74 4.53
C ASP A 73 8.78 43.31 5.61
N GLU A 74 8.81 42.68 6.78
CA GLU A 74 9.67 43.06 7.89
C GLU A 74 11.08 42.47 7.82
N GLY A 75 11.36 41.60 6.83
CA GLY A 75 12.66 40.92 6.65
C GLY A 75 12.99 39.98 7.79
N LYS A 76 11.96 39.34 8.38
CA LYS A 76 12.10 38.32 9.42
C LYS A 76 12.77 37.05 8.91
N LYS A 77 13.54 36.41 9.79
CA LYS A 77 14.12 35.11 9.48
C LYS A 77 13.10 34.00 9.62
N ILE A 78 12.79 33.34 8.51
CA ILE A 78 11.75 32.34 8.38
C ILE A 78 12.40 30.95 8.35
N LEU A 79 11.89 30.00 9.17
CA LEU A 79 12.24 28.60 9.13
C LEU A 79 11.08 27.77 8.57
N ILE A 80 11.31 27.03 7.50
CA ILE A 80 10.42 25.95 7.06
C ILE A 80 10.85 24.68 7.78
N PHE A 81 9.96 24.11 8.60
CA PHE A 81 10.20 22.85 9.30
C PHE A 81 9.40 21.73 8.62
N GLY A 82 10.11 20.84 7.89
CA GLY A 82 9.50 19.78 7.07
C GLY A 82 9.55 18.40 7.70
N ASP A 83 9.00 17.41 6.98
CA ASP A 83 9.15 15.98 7.27
C ASP A 83 10.10 15.28 6.29
N TYR A 84 10.62 14.13 6.68
CA TYR A 84 11.69 13.39 5.99
C TYR A 84 11.21 12.49 4.85
N ASP A 85 9.92 12.38 4.59
CA ASP A 85 9.41 11.60 3.48
C ASP A 85 9.19 12.43 2.21
N CYS A 86 8.67 11.78 1.16
CA CYS A 86 8.52 12.41 -0.14
C CYS A 86 7.54 13.59 -0.11
N ASP A 87 6.49 13.53 0.71
CA ASP A 87 5.52 14.62 0.84
C ASP A 87 6.15 15.80 1.57
N GLY A 88 6.74 15.58 2.74
CA GLY A 88 7.40 16.65 3.52
C GLY A 88 8.59 17.29 2.79
N ILE A 89 9.40 16.47 2.07
CA ILE A 89 10.50 16.99 1.25
C ILE A 89 9.98 17.89 0.12
N THR A 90 8.99 17.43 -0.64
CA THR A 90 8.44 18.22 -1.76
C THR A 90 7.67 19.44 -1.27
N ALA A 91 6.96 19.35 -0.13
CA ALA A 91 6.32 20.48 0.52
C ALA A 91 7.35 21.56 0.94
N THR A 92 8.48 21.12 1.52
CA THR A 92 9.59 22.00 1.91
C THR A 92 10.19 22.70 0.70
N VAL A 93 10.51 21.95 -0.37
CA VAL A 93 11.06 22.51 -1.61
C VAL A 93 10.13 23.53 -2.24
N LEU A 94 8.86 23.21 -2.36
CA LEU A 94 7.83 24.08 -2.95
C LEU A 94 7.72 25.41 -2.20
N LEU A 95 7.60 25.33 -0.88
CA LEU A 95 7.47 26.55 -0.06
C LEU A 95 8.77 27.33 -0.01
N TYR A 96 9.94 26.66 0.01
CA TYR A 96 11.24 27.30 0.00
C TYR A 96 11.47 28.09 -1.30
N GLU A 97 11.26 27.46 -2.48
CA GLU A 97 11.40 28.14 -3.78
C GLU A 97 10.50 29.39 -3.89
N TYR A 98 9.25 29.26 -3.39
CA TYR A 98 8.31 30.38 -3.44
C TYR A 98 8.79 31.54 -2.54
N LEU A 99 9.13 31.27 -1.29
CA LEU A 99 9.54 32.32 -0.35
C LEU A 99 10.89 32.97 -0.72
N GLU A 100 11.84 32.16 -1.21
CA GLU A 100 13.11 32.66 -1.75
C GLU A 100 12.88 33.57 -2.96
N GLY A 101 11.95 33.17 -3.87
CA GLY A 101 11.55 33.99 -5.01
C GLY A 101 10.89 35.31 -4.63
N GLU A 102 10.18 35.37 -3.49
CA GLU A 102 9.63 36.61 -2.90
C GLU A 102 10.70 37.46 -2.14
N GLY A 103 11.94 37.00 -2.08
CA GLY A 103 13.04 37.70 -1.41
C GLY A 103 13.06 37.58 0.11
N ALA A 104 12.38 36.58 0.69
CA ALA A 104 12.38 36.32 2.11
C ALA A 104 13.75 35.81 2.60
N ASP A 105 14.12 36.14 3.84
CA ASP A 105 15.24 35.48 4.56
C ASP A 105 14.76 34.12 5.09
N VAL A 106 14.83 33.10 4.23
CA VAL A 106 14.26 31.78 4.47
C VAL A 106 15.33 30.69 4.56
N CYS A 107 15.16 29.78 5.49
CA CYS A 107 15.91 28.54 5.61
C CYS A 107 14.95 27.36 5.88
N TYR A 108 15.45 26.14 5.72
CA TYR A 108 14.67 24.95 6.04
C TYR A 108 15.42 24.04 7.02
N TYR A 109 14.65 23.21 7.72
CA TYR A 109 15.15 22.11 8.53
C TYR A 109 14.21 20.92 8.43
N ILE A 110 14.77 19.74 8.21
CA ILE A 110 14.05 18.48 8.19
C ILE A 110 14.75 17.53 9.15
N PRO A 111 14.06 16.99 10.19
CA PRO A 111 14.67 16.11 11.17
C PRO A 111 15.09 14.77 10.57
N GLU A 112 16.15 14.17 11.11
CA GLU A 112 16.57 12.83 10.73
C GLU A 112 15.66 11.78 11.40
N ARG A 113 15.12 10.86 10.61
CA ARG A 113 14.26 9.77 11.08
C ARG A 113 14.91 8.91 12.17
N ILE A 114 16.22 8.64 12.02
CA ILE A 114 17.02 7.83 12.95
C ILE A 114 17.82 8.79 13.81
N GLY A 115 17.43 8.94 15.08
CA GLY A 115 18.07 9.84 16.04
C GLY A 115 17.14 10.88 16.60
N GLU A 116 16.49 11.66 15.75
CA GLU A 116 15.62 12.78 16.16
C GLU A 116 14.14 12.39 16.19
N GLY A 117 13.73 11.48 15.31
CA GLY A 117 12.35 10.98 15.25
C GLY A 117 11.45 11.79 14.32
N TYR A 118 10.15 11.70 14.53
CA TYR A 118 9.12 12.38 13.74
C TYR A 118 8.70 13.68 14.40
N GLY A 119 8.60 14.74 13.62
CA GLY A 119 8.06 16.05 14.01
C GLY A 119 8.98 16.87 14.93
N LEU A 120 8.43 17.98 15.44
CA LEU A 120 9.12 18.87 16.37
C LEU A 120 9.40 18.17 17.70
N SER A 121 10.58 18.41 18.26
CA SER A 121 10.93 18.00 19.62
C SER A 121 11.33 19.22 20.46
N MET A 122 11.21 19.13 21.79
CA MET A 122 11.62 20.22 22.70
C MET A 122 13.10 20.59 22.55
N ALA A 123 13.97 19.61 22.31
CA ALA A 123 15.40 19.86 22.11
C ALA A 123 15.67 20.66 20.83
N MET A 124 14.98 20.30 19.73
CA MET A 124 15.03 21.06 18.48
C MET A 124 14.46 22.47 18.66
N MET A 125 13.33 22.61 19.36
CA MET A 125 12.72 23.91 19.61
C MET A 125 13.66 24.86 20.34
N GLU A 126 14.38 24.40 21.35
CA GLU A 126 15.39 25.26 22.05
C GLU A 126 16.52 25.66 21.09
N THR A 127 16.93 24.78 20.17
CA THR A 127 17.94 25.11 19.14
C THR A 127 17.40 26.15 18.16
N ILE A 128 16.15 26.01 17.70
CA ILE A 128 15.49 26.96 16.80
C ILE A 128 15.38 28.32 17.45
N ILE A 129 14.95 28.38 18.72
CA ILE A 129 14.86 29.66 19.50
C ILE A 129 16.23 30.32 19.58
N ALA A 130 17.29 29.55 19.84
CA ALA A 130 18.65 30.08 19.97
C ALA A 130 19.25 30.56 18.64
N SER A 131 18.73 30.13 17.50
CA SER A 131 19.26 30.48 16.16
C SER A 131 18.76 31.80 15.60
N GLY A 132 17.87 32.50 16.34
CA GLY A 132 17.34 33.80 15.94
C GLY A 132 16.25 33.74 14.87
N ILE A 133 15.58 32.58 14.71
CA ILE A 133 14.37 32.44 13.91
C ILE A 133 13.24 33.24 14.53
N GLU A 134 12.43 33.90 13.70
CA GLU A 134 11.32 34.78 14.14
C GLU A 134 9.96 34.19 13.72
N LEU A 135 9.91 33.47 12.58
CA LEU A 135 8.73 32.74 12.11
C LEU A 135 9.09 31.28 11.80
N ILE A 136 8.29 30.33 12.30
CA ILE A 136 8.33 28.93 11.93
C ILE A 136 7.10 28.64 11.07
N ILE A 137 7.31 28.01 9.92
CA ILE A 137 6.23 27.43 9.09
C ILE A 137 6.48 25.92 9.05
N THR A 138 5.60 25.13 9.66
CA THR A 138 5.69 23.67 9.53
C THR A 138 5.01 23.22 8.24
N VAL A 139 5.55 22.19 7.58
CA VAL A 139 4.93 21.56 6.41
C VAL A 139 4.93 20.05 6.61
N ASP A 140 3.77 19.43 6.40
CA ASP A 140 3.55 17.98 6.57
C ASP A 140 3.80 17.48 8.01
N ASN A 141 3.71 18.35 8.96
CA ASN A 141 3.80 18.05 10.39
C ASN A 141 3.36 19.24 11.25
N GLY A 142 3.37 19.08 12.58
CA GLY A 142 3.17 20.17 13.54
C GLY A 142 1.81 20.17 14.20
N ILE A 143 0.78 19.54 13.65
CA ILE A 143 -0.58 19.54 14.23
C ILE A 143 -0.62 18.95 15.65
N SER A 144 0.25 18.00 15.95
CA SER A 144 0.34 17.35 17.27
C SER A 144 1.42 17.94 18.20
N ALA A 145 2.19 18.95 17.76
CA ALA A 145 3.32 19.55 18.49
C ALA A 145 2.85 20.62 19.50
N LEU A 146 1.98 20.24 20.45
CA LEU A 146 1.32 21.17 21.38
C LEU A 146 2.31 21.90 22.29
N GLU A 147 3.21 21.17 22.93
CA GLU A 147 4.13 21.73 23.93
C GLU A 147 5.28 22.47 23.24
N GLU A 148 5.78 21.95 22.13
CA GLU A 148 6.86 22.57 21.36
C GLU A 148 6.43 23.92 20.79
N ILE A 149 5.23 24.00 20.23
CA ILE A 149 4.68 25.25 19.69
C ILE A 149 4.36 26.25 20.85
N ARG A 150 3.84 25.76 21.98
CA ARG A 150 3.66 26.59 23.16
C ARG A 150 4.98 27.22 23.58
N ARG A 151 6.04 26.46 23.63
CA ARG A 151 7.38 26.91 23.97
C ARG A 151 7.92 27.96 22.98
N ALA A 152 7.68 27.75 21.67
CA ALA A 152 8.01 28.76 20.66
C ALA A 152 7.28 30.07 20.88
N LYS A 153 5.98 30.01 21.17
CA LYS A 153 5.16 31.20 21.46
C LYS A 153 5.60 31.92 22.72
N GLU A 154 5.99 31.21 23.78
CA GLU A 154 6.55 31.78 25.01
C GLU A 154 7.88 32.48 24.76
N ALA A 155 8.66 32.03 23.79
CA ALA A 155 9.89 32.65 23.36
C ALA A 155 9.67 33.86 22.41
N GLY A 156 8.43 34.12 21.99
CA GLY A 156 8.06 35.23 21.14
C GLY A 156 8.12 34.96 19.64
N LEU A 157 8.29 33.69 19.21
CA LEU A 157 8.26 33.30 17.81
C LEU A 157 6.82 33.32 17.27
N GLU A 158 6.67 33.64 16.00
CA GLU A 158 5.44 33.39 15.25
C GLU A 158 5.47 31.95 14.68
N VAL A 159 4.31 31.29 14.63
CA VAL A 159 4.20 29.90 14.15
C VAL A 159 2.99 29.75 13.25
N VAL A 160 3.20 29.25 12.06
CA VAL A 160 2.16 28.80 11.13
C VAL A 160 2.30 27.31 10.94
N VAL A 161 1.26 26.54 11.26
CA VAL A 161 1.23 25.10 11.04
C VAL A 161 0.53 24.81 9.72
N THR A 162 1.17 24.02 8.84
CA THR A 162 0.51 23.41 7.70
C THR A 162 0.67 21.89 7.76
N ASP A 163 -0.44 21.17 7.85
CA ASP A 163 -0.45 19.74 8.08
C ASP A 163 -1.67 19.10 7.40
N HIS A 164 -1.76 17.78 7.42
CA HIS A 164 -2.90 17.01 6.92
C HIS A 164 -3.20 15.77 7.77
N HIS A 165 -2.44 15.58 8.83
CA HIS A 165 -2.59 14.45 9.74
C HIS A 165 -3.86 14.54 10.60
N ALA A 166 -4.17 13.47 11.33
CA ALA A 166 -5.34 13.42 12.19
C ALA A 166 -5.29 14.49 13.29
N LEU A 167 -6.41 15.21 13.43
CA LEU A 167 -6.51 16.27 14.43
C LEU A 167 -6.39 15.73 15.87
N PRO A 168 -5.52 16.30 16.71
CA PRO A 168 -5.42 15.95 18.11
C PRO A 168 -6.62 16.50 18.91
N GLN A 169 -6.79 16.03 20.16
CA GLN A 169 -7.83 16.56 21.05
C GLN A 169 -7.67 18.06 21.36
N GLN A 170 -6.43 18.54 21.40
CA GLN A 170 -6.09 19.95 21.62
C GLN A 170 -5.13 20.40 20.53
N LEU A 171 -5.48 21.49 19.86
CA LEU A 171 -4.65 22.10 18.82
C LEU A 171 -3.46 22.86 19.42
N PRO A 172 -2.33 22.92 18.70
CA PRO A 172 -1.20 23.73 19.11
C PRO A 172 -1.54 25.23 19.06
N PRO A 173 -1.00 26.07 19.98
CA PRO A 173 -1.31 27.48 20.07
C PRO A 173 -0.55 28.33 19.04
N ALA A 174 -0.57 27.93 17.77
CA ALA A 174 0.05 28.65 16.66
C ALA A 174 -0.75 29.90 16.26
N ASP A 175 -0.13 30.80 15.51
CA ASP A 175 -0.80 32.00 14.97
C ASP A 175 -1.82 31.65 13.90
N ALA A 176 -1.56 30.56 13.12
CA ALA A 176 -2.50 29.94 12.21
C ALA A 176 -2.26 28.43 12.17
N VAL A 177 -3.35 27.65 12.00
CA VAL A 177 -3.32 26.19 11.89
C VAL A 177 -4.10 25.79 10.66
N LEU A 178 -3.38 25.43 9.60
CA LEU A 178 -3.90 24.96 8.34
C LEU A 178 -3.83 23.43 8.31
N ASP A 179 -4.97 22.78 8.16
CA ASP A 179 -5.03 21.32 8.03
C ASP A 179 -6.24 20.92 7.19
N SER A 180 -6.03 20.03 6.22
CA SER A 180 -7.10 19.54 5.36
C SER A 180 -8.18 18.78 6.15
N ALA A 181 -7.83 18.23 7.30
CA ALA A 181 -8.75 17.53 8.20
C ALA A 181 -9.78 18.44 8.89
N PHE A 182 -9.69 19.76 8.79
CA PHE A 182 -10.76 20.67 9.21
C PHE A 182 -11.88 20.80 8.18
N ALA A 183 -11.62 20.48 6.92
CA ALA A 183 -12.65 20.55 5.89
C ALA A 183 -13.76 19.51 6.17
N PRO A 184 -15.03 19.78 5.80
CA PRO A 184 -16.10 18.80 5.85
C PRO A 184 -15.76 17.50 5.10
N GLU A 185 -16.35 16.36 5.50
CA GLU A 185 -16.08 15.05 4.90
C GLU A 185 -16.37 14.98 3.38
N ASP A 186 -17.32 15.76 2.92
CA ASP A 186 -17.71 15.88 1.52
C ASP A 186 -16.96 16.97 0.75
N SER A 187 -16.08 17.71 1.43
CA SER A 187 -15.26 18.74 0.79
C SER A 187 -14.25 18.13 -0.19
N PRO A 188 -14.09 18.72 -1.39
CA PRO A 188 -13.05 18.29 -2.32
C PRO A 188 -11.62 18.39 -1.75
N SER A 189 -11.40 19.29 -0.79
CA SER A 189 -10.08 19.56 -0.15
C SER A 189 -9.82 18.73 1.10
N ARG A 190 -10.72 17.81 1.48
CA ARG A 190 -10.67 17.07 2.76
C ARG A 190 -9.40 16.26 2.98
N TYR A 191 -8.77 15.79 1.93
CA TYR A 191 -7.68 14.81 1.99
C TYR A 191 -6.42 15.30 1.27
N LEU A 192 -6.17 16.60 1.23
CA LEU A 192 -4.96 17.15 0.64
C LEU A 192 -3.73 16.65 1.44
N CYS A 193 -2.66 16.30 0.75
CA CYS A 193 -1.38 15.95 1.37
C CYS A 193 -0.59 17.21 1.78
N GLY A 194 0.53 17.05 2.49
CA GLY A 194 1.34 18.16 2.99
C GLY A 194 1.80 19.14 1.89
N ALA A 195 2.31 18.62 0.77
CA ALA A 195 2.70 19.47 -0.37
C ALA A 195 1.50 20.15 -1.04
N ALA A 196 0.34 19.50 -1.07
CA ALA A 196 -0.87 20.14 -1.59
C ALA A 196 -1.38 21.24 -0.64
N MET A 197 -1.21 21.09 0.68
CA MET A 197 -1.47 22.15 1.65
C MET A 197 -0.50 23.31 1.49
N ALA A 198 0.80 23.06 1.31
CA ALA A 198 1.79 24.08 0.96
C ALA A 198 1.46 24.78 -0.36
N PHE A 199 1.02 24.04 -1.37
CA PHE A 199 0.53 24.60 -2.65
C PHE A 199 -0.66 25.53 -2.45
N LYS A 200 -1.64 25.17 -1.61
CA LYS A 200 -2.75 26.06 -1.27
C LYS A 200 -2.29 27.32 -0.55
N LEU A 201 -1.30 27.21 0.34
CA LEU A 201 -0.74 28.37 1.04
C LEU A 201 -0.06 29.34 0.07
N ILE A 202 0.82 28.87 -0.83
CA ILE A 202 1.46 29.76 -1.80
C ILE A 202 0.44 30.35 -2.80
N SER A 203 -0.58 29.58 -3.17
CA SER A 203 -1.67 30.11 -4.01
C SER A 203 -2.44 31.23 -3.31
N ALA A 204 -2.70 31.13 -2.01
CA ALA A 204 -3.33 32.17 -1.23
C ALA A 204 -2.45 33.43 -1.08
N LEU A 205 -1.15 33.22 -0.86
CA LEU A 205 -0.17 34.32 -0.83
C LEU A 205 -0.14 35.06 -2.17
N GLU A 206 -0.12 34.34 -3.29
CA GLU A 206 -0.06 34.92 -4.61
C GLU A 206 -1.39 35.60 -5.00
N GLN A 207 -2.54 35.01 -4.67
CA GLN A 207 -3.87 35.58 -4.89
C GLN A 207 -4.02 36.94 -4.20
N GLN A 208 -3.47 37.11 -2.99
CA GLN A 208 -3.46 38.38 -2.30
C GLN A 208 -2.62 39.44 -3.04
N ALA A 209 -1.55 39.03 -3.72
CA ALA A 209 -0.64 39.91 -4.44
C ALA A 209 -1.16 40.28 -5.83
N GLN A 210 -1.72 39.35 -6.60
CA GLN A 210 -2.02 39.52 -8.03
C GLN A 210 -3.52 39.45 -8.40
N GLY A 211 -4.40 38.94 -7.52
CA GLY A 211 -5.84 38.75 -7.80
C GLY A 211 -6.22 37.33 -8.17
N ASP A 212 -7.39 37.15 -8.83
CA ASP A 212 -7.95 35.83 -9.14
C ASP A 212 -7.14 35.05 -10.21
N ASP A 213 -7.40 33.75 -10.33
CA ASP A 213 -6.83 32.77 -11.31
C ASP A 213 -5.34 32.38 -11.12
N VAL A 214 -4.74 32.70 -9.99
CA VAL A 214 -3.33 32.38 -9.71
C VAL A 214 -3.06 30.87 -9.54
N GLN A 215 -4.05 30.07 -9.16
CA GLN A 215 -3.84 28.64 -8.89
C GLN A 215 -3.38 27.85 -10.13
N GLU A 216 -3.88 28.16 -11.31
CA GLU A 216 -3.42 27.52 -12.55
C GLU A 216 -1.97 27.88 -12.86
N MET A 217 -1.57 29.14 -12.62
CA MET A 217 -0.19 29.59 -12.79
C MET A 217 0.74 28.90 -11.78
N MET A 218 0.35 28.83 -10.51
CA MET A 218 1.11 28.13 -9.47
C MET A 218 1.20 26.64 -9.76
N LEU A 219 0.12 26.03 -10.26
CA LEU A 219 0.14 24.62 -10.65
C LEU A 219 1.08 24.37 -11.83
N ALA A 220 1.12 25.26 -12.83
CA ALA A 220 2.06 25.13 -13.94
C ALA A 220 3.53 25.16 -13.48
N GLN A 221 3.83 25.85 -12.39
CA GLN A 221 5.18 25.96 -11.83
C GLN A 221 5.55 24.81 -10.88
N TYR A 222 4.61 24.37 -10.03
CA TYR A 222 4.87 23.42 -8.91
C TYR A 222 4.10 22.11 -9.01
N GLY A 223 3.29 21.94 -10.05
CA GLY A 223 2.40 20.77 -10.18
C GLY A 223 3.13 19.45 -10.28
N ASP A 224 4.36 19.42 -10.78
CA ASP A 224 5.19 18.22 -10.80
C ASP A 224 5.51 17.74 -9.37
N LEU A 225 5.89 18.64 -8.47
CA LEU A 225 6.13 18.31 -7.05
C LEU A 225 4.86 17.91 -6.33
N VAL A 226 3.75 18.65 -6.55
CA VAL A 226 2.45 18.37 -5.92
C VAL A 226 1.93 17.00 -6.35
N ALA A 227 2.06 16.60 -7.64
CA ALA A 227 1.65 15.29 -8.10
C ALA A 227 2.51 14.17 -7.50
N ILE A 228 3.84 14.37 -7.42
CA ILE A 228 4.75 13.41 -6.80
C ILE A 228 4.34 13.16 -5.35
N ALA A 229 4.12 14.23 -4.57
CA ALA A 229 3.68 14.15 -3.19
C ALA A 229 2.33 13.43 -3.04
N THR A 230 1.31 13.91 -3.76
CA THR A 230 -0.06 13.35 -3.70
C THR A 230 -0.09 11.85 -3.98
N LEU A 231 0.74 11.38 -4.91
CA LEU A 231 0.84 9.96 -5.25
C LEU A 231 1.73 9.18 -4.29
N ALA A 232 2.77 9.80 -3.73
CA ALA A 232 3.71 9.18 -2.80
C ALA A 232 3.10 8.95 -1.41
N ASP A 233 2.31 9.90 -0.92
CA ASP A 233 1.63 9.82 0.37
C ASP A 233 0.35 8.96 0.35
N VAL A 234 -0.03 8.47 -0.84
CA VAL A 234 -1.16 7.53 -1.01
C VAL A 234 -2.50 8.09 -0.53
N VAL A 235 -2.68 9.41 -0.58
CA VAL A 235 -3.95 10.05 -0.25
C VAL A 235 -5.07 9.68 -1.24
N PRO A 236 -6.35 9.76 -0.84
CA PRO A 236 -7.49 9.47 -1.72
C PRO A 236 -7.46 10.30 -3.01
N LEU A 237 -7.42 9.63 -4.17
CA LEU A 237 -7.49 10.30 -5.48
C LEU A 237 -8.94 10.67 -5.87
N THR A 238 -9.55 11.49 -5.03
CA THR A 238 -10.89 12.05 -5.17
C THR A 238 -10.82 13.58 -5.00
N GLY A 239 -11.86 14.31 -5.40
CA GLY A 239 -11.88 15.76 -5.25
C GLY A 239 -10.65 16.42 -5.87
N GLU A 240 -10.04 17.37 -5.17
CA GLU A 240 -8.88 18.12 -5.66
C GLU A 240 -7.63 17.25 -5.84
N ASN A 241 -7.42 16.23 -5.00
CA ASN A 241 -6.27 15.34 -5.15
C ASN A 241 -6.24 14.67 -6.53
N ARG A 242 -7.42 14.30 -7.06
CA ARG A 242 -7.50 13.75 -8.41
C ARG A 242 -7.09 14.77 -9.47
N THR A 243 -7.57 16.01 -9.35
CA THR A 243 -7.23 17.12 -10.26
C THR A 243 -5.73 17.44 -10.19
N LEU A 244 -5.21 17.64 -8.97
CA LEU A 244 -3.79 17.92 -8.73
C LEU A 244 -2.87 16.81 -9.26
N ALA A 245 -3.18 15.55 -8.97
CA ALA A 245 -2.41 14.42 -9.46
C ALA A 245 -2.46 14.31 -10.99
N ARG A 246 -3.63 14.51 -11.61
CA ARG A 246 -3.79 14.40 -13.07
C ARG A 246 -3.05 15.51 -13.81
N MET A 247 -3.34 16.77 -13.46
CA MET A 247 -2.69 17.92 -14.09
C MET A 247 -1.18 17.94 -13.78
N GLY A 248 -0.81 17.61 -12.55
CA GLY A 248 0.59 17.57 -12.17
C GLY A 248 1.38 16.44 -12.85
N LEU A 249 0.77 15.29 -13.19
CA LEU A 249 1.42 14.28 -14.05
C LEU A 249 1.63 14.80 -15.48
N GLU A 250 0.72 15.58 -16.03
CA GLU A 250 0.90 16.21 -17.35
C GLU A 250 2.02 17.25 -17.31
N ILE A 251 2.17 17.99 -16.21
CA ILE A 251 3.26 18.94 -15.98
C ILE A 251 4.59 18.18 -15.77
N LEU A 252 4.58 17.11 -14.96
CA LEU A 252 5.75 16.25 -14.73
C LEU A 252 6.29 15.66 -16.03
N ALA A 253 5.41 15.31 -16.97
CA ALA A 253 5.80 14.82 -18.29
C ALA A 253 6.59 15.85 -19.11
N GLN A 254 6.51 17.12 -18.77
CA GLN A 254 7.17 18.25 -19.44
C GLN A 254 8.12 19.01 -18.52
N THR A 255 8.40 18.46 -17.33
CA THR A 255 9.25 19.12 -16.32
C THR A 255 10.63 19.46 -16.89
N GLN A 256 11.13 20.63 -16.52
CA GLN A 256 12.50 21.07 -16.83
C GLN A 256 13.40 21.06 -15.59
N ARG A 257 12.91 20.55 -14.44
CA ARG A 257 13.73 20.45 -13.23
C ARG A 257 14.88 19.48 -13.42
N PRO A 258 16.17 19.94 -13.38
CA PRO A 258 17.32 19.08 -13.62
C PRO A 258 17.33 17.87 -12.67
N GLY A 259 16.95 18.08 -11.40
CA GLY A 259 16.88 17.03 -10.39
C GLY A 259 15.89 15.92 -10.72
N LEU A 260 14.69 16.23 -11.17
CA LEU A 260 13.70 15.23 -11.58
C LEU A 260 14.12 14.49 -12.84
N LEU A 261 14.71 15.19 -13.81
CA LEU A 261 15.24 14.57 -15.03
C LEU A 261 16.40 13.62 -14.71
N ALA A 262 17.32 14.00 -13.83
CA ALA A 262 18.43 13.14 -13.39
C ALA A 262 17.90 11.91 -12.63
N LEU A 263 16.93 12.09 -11.74
CA LEU A 263 16.30 11.02 -10.98
C LEU A 263 15.62 10.01 -11.90
N ALA A 264 14.87 10.49 -12.91
CA ALA A 264 14.19 9.66 -13.90
C ALA A 264 15.20 8.88 -14.77
N ARG A 265 16.29 9.50 -15.22
CA ARG A 265 17.37 8.81 -15.96
C ARG A 265 17.93 7.64 -15.16
N ASN A 266 18.29 7.85 -13.89
CA ASN A 266 18.81 6.81 -13.01
C ASN A 266 17.77 5.73 -12.69
N ALA A 267 16.50 6.11 -12.58
CA ALA A 267 15.37 5.19 -12.39
C ALA A 267 15.00 4.41 -13.65
N LYS A 268 15.54 4.80 -14.83
CA LYS A 268 15.11 4.32 -16.16
C LYS A 268 13.61 4.54 -16.37
N ALA A 269 13.09 5.64 -15.87
CA ALA A 269 11.71 6.06 -16.00
C ALA A 269 11.57 7.04 -17.18
N ASP A 270 10.57 6.83 -18.01
CA ASP A 270 10.17 7.77 -19.04
C ASP A 270 9.08 8.69 -18.47
N LEU A 271 9.43 9.96 -18.22
CA LEU A 271 8.49 10.94 -17.68
C LEU A 271 7.47 11.36 -18.72
N THR A 272 7.75 11.27 -20.02
CA THR A 272 6.81 11.68 -21.08
C THR A 272 5.54 10.82 -21.13
N THR A 273 5.64 9.59 -20.62
CA THR A 273 4.54 8.63 -20.48
C THR A 273 4.22 8.32 -19.02
N CYS A 274 4.62 9.24 -18.10
CA CYS A 274 4.52 9.04 -16.66
C CYS A 274 3.07 8.83 -16.20
N GLN A 275 2.88 7.80 -15.37
CA GLN A 275 1.63 7.50 -14.69
C GLN A 275 1.86 7.35 -13.19
N SER A 276 0.78 7.19 -12.42
CA SER A 276 0.86 7.01 -10.96
C SER A 276 1.90 5.95 -10.54
N ASP A 277 1.94 4.81 -11.24
CA ASP A 277 2.88 3.71 -10.96
C ASP A 277 4.34 4.15 -11.14
N THR A 278 4.63 5.00 -12.13
CA THR A 278 5.98 5.55 -12.35
C THR A 278 6.43 6.37 -11.14
N VAL A 279 5.55 7.23 -10.65
CA VAL A 279 5.82 8.03 -9.45
C VAL A 279 5.95 7.13 -8.23
N SER A 280 4.95 6.28 -7.93
CA SER A 280 4.87 5.50 -6.70
C SER A 280 5.98 4.43 -6.58
N PHE A 281 6.44 3.85 -7.71
CA PHE A 281 7.41 2.74 -7.68
C PHE A 281 8.82 3.11 -8.15
N LEU A 282 8.99 4.20 -8.90
CA LEU A 282 10.29 4.59 -9.42
C LEU A 282 10.81 5.91 -8.85
N ILE A 283 9.99 6.96 -8.75
CA ILE A 283 10.42 8.29 -8.30
C ILE A 283 10.37 8.41 -6.77
N ALA A 284 9.19 8.28 -6.17
CA ALA A 284 8.98 8.48 -4.73
C ALA A 284 9.86 7.58 -3.84
N PRO A 285 10.12 6.28 -4.15
CA PRO A 285 11.02 5.46 -3.33
C PRO A 285 12.47 5.96 -3.30
N ARG A 286 12.92 6.69 -4.33
CA ARG A 286 14.25 7.29 -4.39
C ARG A 286 14.33 8.56 -3.55
N ILE A 287 13.29 9.38 -3.54
CA ILE A 287 13.20 10.51 -2.61
C ILE A 287 13.11 9.97 -1.17
N ASN A 288 12.21 9.04 -0.91
CA ASN A 288 12.00 8.44 0.41
C ASN A 288 13.24 7.75 1.01
N VAL A 289 14.17 7.25 0.19
CA VAL A 289 15.36 6.57 0.71
C VAL A 289 16.30 7.53 1.44
N THR A 290 16.28 8.81 1.11
CA THR A 290 17.12 9.82 1.77
C THR A 290 16.75 9.97 3.25
N GLY A 291 15.47 9.89 3.61
CA GLY A 291 14.98 9.85 4.99
C GLY A 291 15.09 8.49 5.67
N ARG A 292 15.52 7.43 4.98
CA ARG A 292 15.64 6.07 5.54
C ARG A 292 17.08 5.64 5.81
N ILE A 293 17.99 5.94 4.90
CA ILE A 293 19.39 5.44 4.90
C ILE A 293 20.37 6.58 4.60
N GLY A 294 19.94 7.60 3.87
CA GLY A 294 20.77 8.71 3.43
C GLY A 294 20.60 9.99 4.26
N SER A 295 20.78 11.12 3.60
CA SER A 295 20.53 12.46 4.13
C SER A 295 19.39 13.11 3.34
N VAL A 296 18.40 13.61 4.04
CA VAL A 296 17.23 14.29 3.46
C VAL A 296 17.64 15.54 2.69
N ASP A 297 18.66 16.26 3.17
CA ASP A 297 19.21 17.43 2.51
C ASP A 297 19.64 17.14 1.05
N THR A 298 20.14 15.93 0.77
CA THR A 298 20.47 15.52 -0.60
C THR A 298 19.26 15.52 -1.54
N ALA A 299 18.07 15.13 -1.06
CA ALA A 299 16.84 15.17 -1.86
C ALA A 299 16.35 16.60 -2.04
N VAL A 300 16.39 17.44 -0.99
CA VAL A 300 16.02 18.84 -1.10
C VAL A 300 16.94 19.56 -2.09
N GLN A 301 18.25 19.42 -1.96
CA GLN A 301 19.21 20.00 -2.90
C GLN A 301 19.04 19.48 -4.34
N LEU A 302 18.75 18.19 -4.51
CA LEU A 302 18.45 17.63 -5.83
C LEU A 302 17.26 18.32 -6.50
N LEU A 303 16.19 18.56 -5.75
CA LEU A 303 14.97 19.17 -6.29
C LEU A 303 15.09 20.69 -6.48
N LEU A 304 15.96 21.36 -5.72
CA LEU A 304 16.20 22.82 -5.81
C LEU A 304 17.25 23.20 -6.88
N THR A 305 18.23 22.31 -7.16
CA THR A 305 19.34 22.68 -8.05
C THR A 305 18.91 22.97 -9.47
N GLN A 306 19.51 24.01 -10.06
CA GLN A 306 19.38 24.35 -11.48
C GLN A 306 20.61 23.87 -12.31
N ASP A 307 21.60 23.26 -11.66
CA ASP A 307 22.82 22.76 -12.29
C ASP A 307 22.64 21.26 -12.61
N GLU A 308 22.76 20.91 -13.90
CA GLU A 308 22.60 19.53 -14.38
C GLU A 308 23.69 18.59 -13.85
N GLU A 309 24.95 19.05 -13.73
CA GLU A 309 26.05 18.22 -13.22
C GLU A 309 25.85 17.93 -11.73
N GLN A 310 25.43 18.91 -10.95
CA GLN A 310 25.09 18.71 -9.55
C GLN A 310 23.89 17.76 -9.41
N ALA A 311 22.85 17.93 -10.23
CA ALA A 311 21.69 17.05 -10.24
C ALA A 311 22.08 15.58 -10.51
N ASP A 312 22.97 15.34 -11.47
CA ASP A 312 23.46 13.99 -11.78
C ASP A 312 24.23 13.38 -10.60
N LEU A 313 25.11 14.15 -9.96
CA LEU A 313 25.87 13.68 -8.78
C LEU A 313 24.95 13.31 -7.60
N LEU A 314 24.01 14.19 -7.26
CA LEU A 314 23.06 13.96 -6.18
C LEU A 314 22.14 12.77 -6.47
N SER A 315 21.64 12.65 -7.69
CA SER A 315 20.79 11.53 -8.12
C SER A 315 21.54 10.18 -8.08
N GLN A 316 22.83 10.16 -8.49
CA GLN A 316 23.67 8.96 -8.36
C GLN A 316 23.88 8.57 -6.89
N GLN A 317 24.03 9.53 -6.00
CA GLN A 317 24.16 9.25 -4.57
C GLN A 317 22.85 8.62 -4.01
N ILE A 318 21.71 9.15 -4.40
CA ILE A 318 20.40 8.60 -4.03
C ILE A 318 20.23 7.17 -4.56
N GLU A 319 20.66 6.89 -5.80
CA GLU A 319 20.58 5.52 -6.36
C GLU A 319 21.47 4.52 -5.62
N LYS A 320 22.64 4.96 -5.11
CA LYS A 320 23.49 4.11 -4.23
C LYS A 320 22.73 3.75 -2.94
N TRP A 321 22.09 4.71 -2.29
CA TRP A 321 21.28 4.44 -1.10
C TRP A 321 20.05 3.56 -1.41
N ASN A 322 19.40 3.77 -2.54
CA ASN A 322 18.29 2.93 -2.96
C ASN A 322 18.70 1.47 -3.23
N THR A 323 19.90 1.28 -3.76
CA THR A 323 20.51 -0.06 -3.96
C THR A 323 20.82 -0.70 -2.61
N GLU A 324 21.42 0.04 -1.67
CA GLU A 324 21.71 -0.47 -0.32
C GLU A 324 20.42 -0.77 0.46
N ARG A 325 19.40 0.06 0.35
CA ARG A 325 18.09 -0.23 0.94
C ARG A 325 17.54 -1.58 0.45
N ARG A 326 17.60 -1.84 -0.87
CA ARG A 326 17.14 -3.12 -1.44
C ARG A 326 17.93 -4.30 -0.89
N ARG A 327 19.25 -4.15 -0.78
CA ARG A 327 20.12 -5.19 -0.22
C ARG A 327 19.76 -5.52 1.23
N LEU A 328 19.54 -4.50 2.06
CA LEU A 328 19.11 -4.67 3.46
C LEU A 328 17.74 -5.32 3.54
N GLU A 329 16.82 -4.92 2.69
CA GLU A 329 15.46 -5.47 2.62
C GLU A 329 15.46 -6.96 2.22
N GLU A 330 16.29 -7.34 1.25
CA GLU A 330 16.47 -8.73 0.82
C GLU A 330 17.08 -9.59 1.93
N ALA A 331 18.08 -9.07 2.64
CA ALA A 331 18.70 -9.77 3.78
C ALA A 331 17.67 -10.02 4.90
N ILE A 332 16.94 -9.00 5.35
CA ILE A 332 15.90 -9.14 6.38
C ILE A 332 14.81 -10.12 5.91
N SER A 333 14.38 -10.04 4.64
CA SER A 333 13.37 -10.94 4.09
C SER A 333 13.82 -12.41 4.07
N ALA A 334 15.10 -12.66 3.79
CA ALA A 334 15.68 -14.01 3.83
C ALA A 334 15.70 -14.56 5.27
N GLU A 335 16.13 -13.77 6.25
CA GLU A 335 16.13 -14.15 7.66
C GLU A 335 14.70 -14.46 8.16
N MET A 336 13.75 -13.58 7.88
CA MET A 336 12.33 -13.79 8.24
C MET A 336 11.76 -15.07 7.61
N THR A 337 12.11 -15.35 6.36
CA THR A 337 11.68 -16.58 5.66
C THR A 337 12.25 -17.82 6.34
N GLU A 338 13.53 -17.77 6.75
CA GLU A 338 14.17 -18.87 7.48
C GLU A 338 13.55 -19.07 8.88
N MET A 339 13.21 -17.98 9.59
CA MET A 339 12.48 -18.07 10.87
C MET A 339 11.14 -18.80 10.72
N LEU A 340 10.39 -18.47 9.66
CA LEU A 340 9.10 -19.12 9.39
C LEU A 340 9.27 -20.58 9.00
N ARG A 341 10.35 -20.93 8.30
CA ARG A 341 10.68 -22.33 7.97
C ARG A 341 10.99 -23.13 9.24
N GLN A 342 11.70 -22.53 10.21
CA GLN A 342 12.04 -23.17 11.47
C GLN A 342 10.86 -23.24 12.45
N LYS A 343 9.98 -22.24 12.41
CA LYS A 343 8.83 -22.10 13.33
C LYS A 343 7.52 -21.88 12.54
N PRO A 344 7.04 -22.87 11.77
CA PRO A 344 5.84 -22.72 10.91
C PRO A 344 4.57 -22.40 11.72
N ALA A 345 4.55 -22.72 13.03
CA ALA A 345 3.44 -22.37 13.92
C ALA A 345 3.16 -20.85 13.97
N LEU A 346 4.14 -20.00 13.70
CA LEU A 346 3.95 -18.56 13.62
C LEU A 346 2.95 -18.14 12.53
N LEU A 347 2.84 -18.92 11.46
CA LEU A 347 1.88 -18.67 10.39
C LEU A 347 0.41 -18.88 10.81
N HIS A 348 0.15 -19.60 11.92
CA HIS A 348 -1.19 -19.82 12.47
C HIS A 348 -1.64 -18.73 13.44
N ARG A 349 -0.75 -17.82 13.84
CA ARG A 349 -1.12 -16.65 14.65
C ARG A 349 -2.05 -15.72 13.89
N ARG A 350 -2.90 -14.99 14.61
CA ARG A 350 -3.78 -13.95 14.03
C ARG A 350 -2.95 -12.81 13.46
N ILE A 351 -1.90 -12.41 14.18
CA ILE A 351 -0.95 -11.37 13.75
C ILE A 351 0.43 -12.03 13.57
N LEU A 352 0.98 -11.95 12.36
CA LEU A 352 2.31 -12.47 12.09
C LEU A 352 3.36 -11.53 12.68
N THR A 353 3.96 -11.92 13.80
CA THR A 353 5.00 -11.13 14.46
C THR A 353 6.35 -11.81 14.31
N LEU A 354 7.32 -11.08 13.76
CA LEU A 354 8.70 -11.52 13.54
C LEU A 354 9.66 -10.58 14.26
N VAL A 355 10.62 -11.16 14.97
CA VAL A 355 11.58 -10.44 15.82
C VAL A 355 12.99 -10.82 15.40
N GLY A 356 13.84 -9.84 15.15
CA GLY A 356 15.25 -10.06 14.84
C GLY A 356 16.14 -8.98 15.45
N ASP A 357 17.44 -9.25 15.44
CA ASP A 357 18.43 -8.38 16.05
C ASP A 357 19.05 -7.47 14.98
N ASP A 358 19.29 -6.21 15.33
CA ASP A 358 19.99 -5.21 14.52
C ASP A 358 19.45 -5.00 13.09
N TRP A 359 18.18 -5.29 12.86
CA TRP A 359 17.55 -4.96 11.58
C TRP A 359 17.41 -3.46 11.41
N HIS A 360 17.78 -2.96 10.26
CA HIS A 360 17.80 -1.53 9.98
C HIS A 360 16.41 -0.88 10.10
N LEU A 361 16.24 0.07 11.02
CA LEU A 361 14.94 0.66 11.37
C LEU A 361 14.24 1.37 10.19
N GLY A 362 15.01 1.95 9.27
CA GLY A 362 14.47 2.55 8.05
C GLY A 362 13.86 1.55 7.07
N VAL A 363 14.12 0.22 7.26
CA VAL A 363 13.73 -0.85 6.33
C VAL A 363 12.66 -1.78 6.90
N ILE A 364 12.58 -1.98 8.24
CA ILE A 364 11.62 -2.93 8.85
C ILE A 364 10.17 -2.68 8.45
N GLY A 365 9.78 -1.41 8.23
CA GLY A 365 8.44 -1.06 7.77
C GLY A 365 8.12 -1.54 6.34
N ILE A 366 9.12 -1.54 5.46
CA ILE A 366 9.00 -2.08 4.10
C ILE A 366 8.93 -3.61 4.17
N SER A 367 9.76 -4.21 5.02
CA SER A 367 9.76 -5.65 5.26
C SER A 367 8.42 -6.14 5.81
N ALA A 368 7.80 -5.40 6.74
CA ALA A 368 6.45 -5.70 7.24
C ALA A 368 5.39 -5.65 6.13
N ALA A 369 5.47 -4.66 5.23
CA ALA A 369 4.56 -4.56 4.08
C ALA A 369 4.73 -5.77 3.13
N ARG A 370 5.96 -6.20 2.82
CA ARG A 370 6.21 -7.41 2.01
C ARG A 370 5.69 -8.69 2.66
N MET A 371 5.84 -8.82 3.98
CA MET A 371 5.28 -9.97 4.69
C MET A 371 3.75 -9.96 4.63
N LEU A 372 3.13 -8.80 4.82
CA LEU A 372 1.68 -8.65 4.64
C LEU A 372 1.25 -9.04 3.22
N GLU A 373 1.94 -8.57 2.18
CA GLU A 373 1.62 -8.93 0.79
C GLU A 373 1.76 -10.44 0.54
N ARG A 374 2.79 -11.07 1.11
CA ARG A 374 3.04 -12.50 0.93
C ARG A 374 2.05 -13.38 1.69
N TYR A 375 1.74 -13.03 2.95
CA TYR A 375 0.93 -13.88 3.85
C TYR A 375 -0.51 -13.41 4.01
N ARG A 376 -0.84 -12.20 3.52
CA ARG A 376 -2.20 -11.63 3.51
C ARG A 376 -2.85 -11.59 4.89
N LYS A 377 -2.08 -11.29 5.92
CA LYS A 377 -2.51 -11.08 7.31
C LYS A 377 -1.74 -9.93 7.95
N PRO A 378 -2.25 -9.33 9.04
CA PRO A 378 -1.52 -8.29 9.74
C PRO A 378 -0.13 -8.77 10.13
N CYS A 379 0.89 -7.93 9.88
CA CYS A 379 2.29 -8.27 10.10
C CYS A 379 2.97 -7.21 10.96
N ILE A 380 3.77 -7.67 11.91
CA ILE A 380 4.62 -6.84 12.76
C ILE A 380 6.06 -7.34 12.62
N VAL A 381 6.98 -6.43 12.37
CA VAL A 381 8.42 -6.69 12.32
C VAL A 381 9.09 -5.85 13.42
N ILE A 382 9.82 -6.51 14.30
CA ILE A 382 10.48 -5.91 15.47
C ILE A 382 11.99 -6.07 15.32
N SER A 383 12.74 -4.99 15.48
CA SER A 383 14.20 -4.99 15.56
C SER A 383 14.61 -4.72 17.00
N CYS A 384 15.49 -5.57 17.56
CA CYS A 384 16.09 -5.43 18.88
C CYS A 384 17.52 -4.91 18.73
N THR A 385 17.86 -3.88 19.50
CA THR A 385 19.21 -3.32 19.58
C THR A 385 19.42 -2.76 20.99
N ASP A 386 20.48 -3.19 21.68
CA ASP A 386 20.87 -2.72 23.02
C ASP A 386 19.72 -2.79 24.06
N GLY A 387 18.90 -3.84 24.03
CA GLY A 387 17.79 -4.05 24.98
C GLY A 387 16.53 -3.21 24.67
N VAL A 388 16.54 -2.45 23.59
CA VAL A 388 15.39 -1.67 23.08
C VAL A 388 14.84 -2.32 21.84
N ALA A 389 13.54 -2.60 21.83
CA ALA A 389 12.82 -3.14 20.69
C ALA A 389 12.00 -2.04 20.00
N ARG A 390 12.17 -1.92 18.68
CA ARG A 390 11.38 -1.01 17.84
C ARG A 390 10.64 -1.81 16.79
N GLY A 391 9.32 -1.62 16.72
CA GLY A 391 8.44 -2.35 15.83
C GLY A 391 7.80 -1.48 14.75
N SER A 392 7.60 -2.09 13.60
CA SER A 392 6.77 -1.55 12.52
C SER A 392 5.69 -2.56 12.15
N ALA A 393 4.45 -2.12 12.14
CA ALA A 393 3.27 -2.92 11.88
C ALA A 393 2.58 -2.50 10.57
N ARG A 394 2.01 -3.47 9.87
CA ARG A 394 1.18 -3.28 8.68
C ARG A 394 -0.06 -4.16 8.77
N SER A 395 -1.19 -3.67 8.26
CA SER A 395 -2.48 -4.33 8.41
C SER A 395 -3.21 -4.57 7.11
N VAL A 396 -4.24 -5.42 7.17
CA VAL A 396 -5.21 -5.68 6.11
C VAL A 396 -6.46 -4.84 6.34
N GLU A 397 -7.20 -4.56 5.27
CA GLU A 397 -8.50 -3.90 5.37
C GLU A 397 -9.42 -4.68 6.34
N GLY A 398 -10.05 -3.96 7.26
CA GLY A 398 -10.94 -4.54 8.28
C GLY A 398 -10.26 -4.90 9.60
N PHE A 399 -8.94 -4.76 9.75
CA PHE A 399 -8.23 -4.89 11.02
C PHE A 399 -7.45 -3.61 11.33
N SER A 400 -7.86 -2.87 12.37
CA SER A 400 -7.13 -1.68 12.83
C SER A 400 -5.93 -2.07 13.67
N ILE A 401 -4.72 -1.94 13.12
CA ILE A 401 -3.48 -2.29 13.82
C ILE A 401 -3.16 -1.27 14.93
N ILE A 402 -3.53 0.01 14.73
CA ILE A 402 -3.28 1.03 15.77
C ILE A 402 -4.14 0.78 17.01
N ASP A 403 -5.38 0.32 16.86
CA ASP A 403 -6.25 0.01 17.99
C ASP A 403 -5.68 -1.19 18.77
N ALA A 404 -5.18 -2.22 18.06
CA ALA A 404 -4.52 -3.35 18.67
C ALA A 404 -3.24 -2.95 19.44
N VAL A 405 -2.42 -2.06 18.87
CA VAL A 405 -1.21 -1.53 19.52
C VAL A 405 -1.60 -0.66 20.73
N THR A 406 -2.62 0.18 20.59
CA THR A 406 -3.12 1.05 21.68
C THR A 406 -3.65 0.24 22.86
N ALA A 407 -4.34 -0.87 22.61
CA ALA A 407 -4.80 -1.78 23.66
C ALA A 407 -3.64 -2.41 24.46
N CYS A 408 -2.43 -2.42 23.90
CA CYS A 408 -1.20 -2.92 24.55
C CYS A 408 -0.30 -1.79 25.08
N SER A 409 -0.81 -0.54 25.18
CA SER A 409 -0.03 0.66 25.51
C SER A 409 0.78 0.58 26.81
N GLU A 410 0.29 -0.14 27.83
CA GLU A 410 0.99 -0.34 29.11
C GLU A 410 2.37 -1.03 28.96
N LYS A 411 2.62 -1.72 27.85
CA LYS A 411 3.87 -2.41 27.53
C LYS A 411 4.78 -1.59 26.62
N LEU A 412 4.33 -0.41 26.19
CA LEU A 412 5.01 0.40 25.20
C LEU A 412 5.56 1.69 25.83
N THR A 413 6.74 2.10 25.41
CA THR A 413 7.32 3.39 25.79
C THR A 413 6.90 4.53 24.84
N LYS A 414 6.68 4.18 23.56
CA LYS A 414 6.20 5.11 22.52
C LYS A 414 5.43 4.30 21.47
N PHE A 415 4.34 4.84 20.96
CA PHE A 415 3.61 4.27 19.84
C PHE A 415 2.81 5.34 19.11
N GLY A 416 2.45 5.04 17.85
CA GLY A 416 1.60 5.88 17.02
C GLY A 416 1.34 5.24 15.66
N GLY A 417 0.37 5.78 14.92
CA GLY A 417 0.04 5.29 13.60
C GLY A 417 -1.42 5.44 13.22
N HIS A 418 -1.82 4.70 12.21
CA HIS A 418 -3.14 4.68 11.59
C HIS A 418 -3.68 3.25 11.50
N PRO A 419 -4.94 3.02 11.14
CA PRO A 419 -5.51 1.67 11.05
C PRO A 419 -4.69 0.67 10.21
N MET A 420 -3.99 1.14 9.17
CA MET A 420 -3.23 0.29 8.25
C MET A 420 -1.74 0.16 8.58
N ALA A 421 -1.18 1.04 9.42
CA ALA A 421 0.23 1.04 9.75
C ALA A 421 0.48 1.67 11.13
N ALA A 422 1.36 1.06 11.93
CA ALA A 422 1.75 1.61 13.22
C ALA A 422 3.25 1.40 13.48
N GLY A 423 3.81 2.27 14.33
CA GLY A 423 5.15 2.14 14.88
C GLY A 423 5.10 2.15 16.40
N PHE A 424 6.04 1.47 17.04
CA PHE A 424 6.11 1.44 18.50
C PHE A 424 7.51 1.11 19.00
N THR A 425 7.73 1.41 20.27
CA THR A 425 8.97 1.11 21.02
C THR A 425 8.62 0.47 22.35
N LEU A 426 9.36 -0.58 22.76
CA LEU A 426 9.22 -1.26 24.05
C LEU A 426 10.58 -1.79 24.52
N ALA A 427 10.64 -2.22 25.78
CA ALA A 427 11.81 -2.97 26.26
C ALA A 427 11.83 -4.37 25.62
N GLU A 428 13.00 -4.88 25.28
CA GLU A 428 13.15 -6.21 24.67
C GLU A 428 12.55 -7.31 25.55
N SER A 429 12.67 -7.19 26.89
CA SER A 429 12.08 -8.11 27.86
C SER A 429 10.55 -8.23 27.77
N ASP A 430 9.87 -7.19 27.27
CA ASP A 430 8.41 -7.12 27.23
C ASP A 430 7.81 -7.68 25.94
N ILE A 431 8.65 -8.03 24.94
CA ILE A 431 8.20 -8.57 23.65
C ILE A 431 7.25 -9.77 23.81
N PRO A 432 7.56 -10.82 24.61
CA PRO A 432 6.66 -11.96 24.73
C PRO A 432 5.27 -11.56 25.26
N ALA A 433 5.24 -10.73 26.31
CA ALA A 433 3.98 -10.25 26.90
C ALA A 433 3.19 -9.33 25.97
N PHE A 434 3.88 -8.54 25.15
CA PHE A 434 3.26 -7.71 24.11
C PHE A 434 2.63 -8.56 23.01
N ILE A 435 3.33 -9.58 22.51
CA ILE A 435 2.80 -10.51 21.50
C ILE A 435 1.56 -11.25 22.02
N ASP A 436 1.57 -11.73 23.26
CA ASP A 436 0.44 -12.42 23.86
C ASP A 436 -0.77 -11.49 24.02
N ALA A 437 -0.56 -10.24 24.45
CA ALA A 437 -1.60 -9.22 24.55
C ALA A 437 -2.22 -8.88 23.17
N LEU A 438 -1.41 -8.77 22.13
CA LEU A 438 -1.89 -8.56 20.75
C LEU A 438 -2.76 -9.73 20.25
N GLU A 439 -2.32 -10.96 20.47
CA GLU A 439 -3.09 -12.16 20.09
C GLU A 439 -4.42 -12.24 20.88
N GLN A 440 -4.40 -11.88 22.18
CA GLN A 440 -5.60 -11.82 23.00
C GLN A 440 -6.57 -10.76 22.46
N TYR A 441 -6.10 -9.53 22.21
CA TYR A 441 -6.92 -8.47 21.62
C TYR A 441 -7.56 -8.93 20.30
N ALA A 442 -6.75 -9.52 19.41
CA ALA A 442 -7.25 -10.00 18.13
C ALA A 442 -8.26 -11.16 18.30
N ALA A 443 -8.09 -12.02 19.30
CA ALA A 443 -9.04 -13.08 19.60
C ALA A 443 -10.40 -12.55 20.09
N GLU A 444 -10.38 -11.54 20.94
CA GLU A 444 -11.58 -10.95 21.52
C GLU A 444 -12.39 -10.11 20.52
N HIS A 445 -11.70 -9.31 19.69
CA HIS A 445 -12.36 -8.36 18.78
C HIS A 445 -12.56 -8.91 17.36
N TYR A 446 -11.77 -9.90 16.95
CA TYR A 446 -11.78 -10.47 15.61
C TYR A 446 -11.81 -12.02 15.68
N PRO A 447 -12.94 -12.63 16.07
CA PRO A 447 -13.07 -14.10 16.11
C PRO A 447 -12.71 -14.73 14.76
N ILE A 448 -13.10 -14.07 13.67
CA ILE A 448 -12.67 -14.38 12.30
C ILE A 448 -11.86 -13.20 11.79
N MET A 449 -10.57 -13.46 11.51
CA MET A 449 -9.68 -12.43 10.96
C MET A 449 -10.13 -12.01 9.55
N PRO A 450 -10.04 -10.72 9.21
CA PRO A 450 -10.27 -10.26 7.85
C PRO A 450 -9.32 -10.96 6.86
N VAL A 451 -9.83 -11.30 5.69
CA VAL A 451 -9.07 -11.90 4.59
C VAL A 451 -8.89 -10.91 3.46
N HIS A 452 -7.82 -11.09 2.70
CA HIS A 452 -7.61 -10.29 1.49
C HIS A 452 -8.72 -10.55 0.47
N VAL A 453 -9.37 -9.48 0.02
CA VAL A 453 -10.49 -9.51 -0.92
C VAL A 453 -10.09 -8.83 -2.23
N VAL A 454 -10.24 -9.52 -3.35
CA VAL A 454 -10.15 -8.93 -4.68
C VAL A 454 -11.51 -8.33 -5.04
N ASN A 455 -11.56 -7.01 -5.17
CA ASN A 455 -12.76 -6.32 -5.61
C ASN A 455 -12.87 -6.43 -7.14
N LEU A 456 -14.00 -6.93 -7.63
CA LEU A 456 -14.30 -7.02 -9.06
C LEU A 456 -15.23 -5.88 -9.43
N ASP A 457 -14.78 -4.99 -10.35
CA ASP A 457 -15.53 -3.80 -10.73
C ASP A 457 -16.64 -4.12 -11.76
N ALA A 458 -16.34 -4.94 -12.75
CA ALA A 458 -17.30 -5.30 -13.79
C ALA A 458 -17.00 -6.67 -14.42
N PRO A 459 -18.01 -7.39 -14.93
CA PRO A 459 -17.78 -8.47 -15.86
C PRO A 459 -17.32 -7.92 -17.21
N VAL A 460 -16.47 -8.68 -17.90
CA VAL A 460 -16.02 -8.39 -19.26
C VAL A 460 -16.20 -9.60 -20.15
N SER A 461 -16.75 -9.39 -21.36
CA SER A 461 -16.81 -10.43 -22.37
C SER A 461 -15.56 -10.38 -23.27
N PRO A 462 -15.14 -11.50 -23.90
CA PRO A 462 -14.03 -11.50 -24.84
C PRO A 462 -14.17 -10.50 -25.99
N GLU A 463 -15.41 -10.20 -26.41
CA GLU A 463 -15.74 -9.24 -27.48
C GLU A 463 -15.41 -7.80 -27.09
N GLU A 464 -15.45 -7.49 -25.79
CA GLU A 464 -15.16 -6.18 -25.24
C GLU A 464 -13.67 -5.94 -25.04
N ILE A 465 -12.85 -6.99 -25.08
CA ILE A 465 -11.38 -6.90 -24.90
C ILE A 465 -10.74 -6.40 -26.21
N THR A 466 -10.88 -5.12 -26.46
CA THR A 466 -10.39 -4.45 -27.68
C THR A 466 -9.52 -3.23 -27.32
N VAL A 467 -8.58 -2.85 -28.19
CA VAL A 467 -7.71 -1.71 -27.98
C VAL A 467 -8.51 -0.43 -27.69
N PRO A 468 -9.54 -0.05 -28.48
CA PRO A 468 -10.31 1.16 -28.21
C PRO A 468 -10.99 1.15 -26.82
N ASN A 469 -11.49 0.01 -26.38
CA ASN A 469 -12.12 -0.10 -25.07
C ASN A 469 -11.10 0.06 -23.94
N VAL A 470 -9.92 -0.56 -24.06
CA VAL A 470 -8.87 -0.44 -23.04
C VAL A 470 -8.28 0.96 -23.02
N GLU A 471 -8.15 1.62 -24.18
CA GLU A 471 -7.77 3.05 -24.25
C GLU A 471 -8.77 3.95 -23.52
N ALA A 472 -10.06 3.68 -23.64
CA ALA A 472 -11.08 4.45 -22.94
C ALA A 472 -10.93 4.37 -21.40
N MET A 473 -10.28 3.34 -20.87
CA MET A 473 -9.98 3.25 -19.43
C MET A 473 -8.97 4.31 -18.95
N SER A 474 -8.19 4.91 -19.86
CA SER A 474 -7.28 6.01 -19.50
C SER A 474 -8.03 7.23 -18.94
N LEU A 475 -9.31 7.39 -19.29
CA LEU A 475 -10.18 8.42 -18.72
C LEU A 475 -10.34 8.27 -17.19
N LEU A 476 -10.18 7.04 -16.65
CA LEU A 476 -10.24 6.78 -15.21
C LEU A 476 -8.95 7.16 -14.48
N SER A 477 -7.84 7.34 -15.19
CA SER A 477 -6.52 7.71 -14.61
C SER A 477 -6.59 9.12 -13.96
N PRO A 478 -5.74 9.43 -12.97
CA PRO A 478 -4.73 8.57 -12.35
C PRO A 478 -5.31 7.53 -11.40
N PHE A 479 -4.68 6.35 -11.35
CA PHE A 479 -5.05 5.29 -10.42
C PHE A 479 -4.27 5.38 -9.10
N GLY A 480 -4.90 4.97 -8.00
CA GLY A 480 -4.30 4.99 -6.66
C GLY A 480 -5.33 4.75 -5.57
N CYS A 481 -5.11 5.31 -4.39
CA CYS A 481 -6.01 5.19 -3.23
C CYS A 481 -7.42 5.70 -3.60
N LYS A 482 -8.46 4.97 -3.22
CA LYS A 482 -9.88 5.21 -3.55
C LYS A 482 -10.23 5.23 -5.05
N ASN A 483 -9.24 5.20 -5.94
CA ASN A 483 -9.43 5.05 -7.40
C ASN A 483 -8.50 3.97 -7.97
N PRO A 484 -8.61 2.69 -7.54
CA PRO A 484 -7.74 1.62 -8.02
C PRO A 484 -7.95 1.33 -9.51
N ALA A 485 -6.94 0.75 -10.18
CA ALA A 485 -7.11 0.22 -11.53
C ALA A 485 -8.23 -0.84 -11.55
N PRO A 486 -9.14 -0.81 -12.54
CA PRO A 486 -10.25 -1.74 -12.59
C PRO A 486 -9.83 -3.20 -12.66
N VAL A 487 -10.49 -4.06 -11.87
CA VAL A 487 -10.36 -5.52 -11.96
C VAL A 487 -11.65 -6.09 -12.54
N PHE A 488 -11.51 -6.84 -13.61
CA PHE A 488 -12.62 -7.42 -14.36
C PHE A 488 -12.79 -8.88 -14.05
N LEU A 489 -14.04 -9.36 -14.12
CA LEU A 489 -14.36 -10.78 -14.14
C LEU A 489 -14.52 -11.26 -15.59
N LEU A 490 -13.70 -12.19 -16.03
CA LEU A 490 -13.89 -12.96 -17.26
C LEU A 490 -14.45 -14.34 -16.88
N PRO A 491 -15.78 -14.55 -16.97
CA PRO A 491 -16.42 -15.70 -16.37
C PRO A 491 -16.43 -16.94 -17.28
N GLY A 492 -16.31 -18.11 -16.68
CA GLY A 492 -16.64 -19.41 -17.27
C GLY A 492 -15.82 -19.81 -18.50
N VAL A 493 -14.58 -19.32 -18.60
CA VAL A 493 -13.71 -19.64 -19.75
C VAL A 493 -13.03 -20.99 -19.60
N THR A 494 -12.70 -21.64 -20.71
CA THR A 494 -12.02 -22.95 -20.74
C THR A 494 -10.54 -22.75 -21.07
N ILE A 495 -9.67 -23.34 -20.28
CA ILE A 495 -8.21 -23.32 -20.52
C ILE A 495 -7.88 -24.14 -21.75
N GLN A 496 -7.27 -23.54 -22.76
CA GLN A 496 -6.85 -24.17 -24.02
C GLN A 496 -5.37 -24.54 -24.01
N SER A 497 -4.53 -23.68 -23.44
CA SER A 497 -3.09 -23.92 -23.35
C SER A 497 -2.48 -23.17 -22.16
N VAL A 498 -1.37 -23.72 -21.64
CA VAL A 498 -0.54 -23.11 -20.58
C VAL A 498 0.92 -23.33 -20.96
N SER A 499 1.73 -22.28 -20.88
CA SER A 499 3.17 -22.33 -21.16
C SER A 499 3.94 -21.40 -20.24
N ALA A 500 5.17 -21.78 -19.90
CA ALA A 500 6.07 -20.94 -19.11
C ALA A 500 6.68 -19.82 -19.99
N ILE A 501 6.85 -18.65 -19.39
CA ILE A 501 7.57 -17.49 -19.96
C ILE A 501 8.49 -16.87 -18.91
N GLY A 502 9.42 -16.00 -19.32
CA GLY A 502 10.28 -15.28 -18.39
C GLY A 502 11.14 -16.22 -17.53
N ASN A 503 11.93 -17.09 -18.14
CA ASN A 503 12.76 -18.11 -17.48
C ASN A 503 11.97 -19.04 -16.53
N GLY A 504 10.68 -19.26 -16.81
CA GLY A 504 9.80 -20.14 -16.03
C GLY A 504 9.08 -19.48 -14.87
N ASN A 505 9.32 -18.20 -14.60
CA ASN A 505 8.76 -17.47 -13.45
C ASN A 505 7.33 -16.94 -13.69
N HIS A 506 6.81 -17.06 -14.91
CA HIS A 506 5.48 -16.56 -15.28
C HIS A 506 4.78 -17.51 -16.22
N LEU A 507 3.46 -17.41 -16.34
CA LEU A 507 2.65 -18.18 -17.28
C LEU A 507 2.09 -17.31 -18.39
N ARG A 508 2.11 -17.85 -19.60
CA ARG A 508 1.21 -17.47 -20.69
C ARG A 508 0.15 -18.54 -20.83
N MET A 509 -1.11 -18.12 -20.84
CA MET A 509 -2.25 -18.98 -20.97
C MET A 509 -3.06 -18.56 -22.19
N SER A 510 -3.80 -19.50 -22.77
CA SER A 510 -4.86 -19.22 -23.74
C SER A 510 -6.15 -19.79 -23.19
N VAL A 511 -7.22 -19.00 -23.18
CA VAL A 511 -8.56 -19.45 -22.76
C VAL A 511 -9.57 -19.22 -23.87
N VAL A 512 -10.60 -20.06 -23.92
CA VAL A 512 -11.66 -20.01 -24.94
C VAL A 512 -13.00 -19.72 -24.29
N SER A 513 -13.74 -18.80 -24.89
CA SER A 513 -15.15 -18.51 -24.58
C SER A 513 -15.93 -18.40 -25.90
N GLY A 514 -16.80 -19.32 -26.20
CA GLY A 514 -17.48 -19.42 -27.50
C GLY A 514 -16.48 -19.50 -28.66
N ARG A 515 -16.51 -18.53 -29.56
CA ARG A 515 -15.59 -18.46 -30.73
C ARG A 515 -14.31 -17.67 -30.46
N TYR A 516 -14.19 -17.06 -29.30
CA TYR A 516 -13.06 -16.17 -28.96
C TYR A 516 -11.99 -16.92 -28.20
N THR A 517 -10.73 -16.62 -28.54
CA THR A 517 -9.55 -17.05 -27.80
C THR A 517 -8.89 -15.82 -27.20
N VAL A 518 -8.67 -15.84 -25.89
CA VAL A 518 -8.07 -14.71 -25.14
C VAL A 518 -6.73 -15.15 -24.57
N PRO A 519 -5.63 -14.49 -24.95
CA PRO A 519 -4.33 -14.70 -24.33
C PRO A 519 -4.29 -14.01 -22.97
N LEU A 520 -3.79 -14.72 -21.94
CA LEU A 520 -3.65 -14.24 -20.58
C LEU A 520 -2.19 -14.33 -20.15
N LEU A 521 -1.74 -13.38 -19.35
CA LEU A 521 -0.44 -13.40 -18.67
C LEU A 521 -0.65 -13.50 -17.17
N TYR A 522 -0.01 -14.48 -16.54
CA TYR A 522 -0.03 -14.63 -15.08
C TYR A 522 1.39 -14.47 -14.56
N PHE A 523 1.69 -13.25 -14.08
CA PHE A 523 3.00 -12.92 -13.52
C PHE A 523 3.19 -13.54 -12.13
N GLY A 524 4.41 -14.03 -11.83
CA GLY A 524 4.74 -14.62 -10.54
C GLY A 524 4.12 -16.02 -10.31
N MET A 525 3.55 -16.66 -11.33
CA MET A 525 3.01 -18.01 -11.27
C MET A 525 3.84 -18.93 -12.14
N THR A 526 4.31 -20.04 -11.60
CA THR A 526 5.05 -21.07 -12.34
C THR A 526 4.11 -22.20 -12.80
N VAL A 527 4.54 -23.00 -13.77
CA VAL A 527 3.76 -24.18 -14.21
C VAL A 527 3.56 -25.18 -13.07
N GLY A 528 4.55 -25.35 -12.21
CA GLY A 528 4.47 -26.28 -11.06
C GLY A 528 3.47 -25.85 -9.99
N GLU A 529 3.23 -24.54 -9.86
CA GLU A 529 2.27 -23.99 -8.89
C GLU A 529 0.84 -23.90 -9.43
N PHE A 530 0.66 -24.14 -10.71
CA PHE A 530 -0.63 -23.96 -11.38
C PHE A 530 -1.47 -25.26 -11.30
N PRO A 531 -2.62 -25.26 -10.61
CA PRO A 531 -3.36 -26.50 -10.31
C PRO A 531 -4.33 -26.96 -11.42
N PHE A 532 -4.52 -26.13 -12.47
CA PHE A 532 -5.51 -26.40 -13.51
C PHE A 532 -4.88 -27.10 -14.71
N ALA A 533 -5.67 -27.93 -15.37
CA ALA A 533 -5.32 -28.59 -16.63
C ALA A 533 -6.01 -27.93 -17.84
N VAL A 534 -5.50 -28.22 -19.02
CA VAL A 534 -6.20 -27.92 -20.28
C VAL A 534 -7.57 -28.61 -20.28
N GLY A 535 -8.61 -27.83 -20.61
CA GLY A 535 -10.01 -28.28 -20.56
C GLY A 535 -10.74 -27.88 -19.27
N ASP A 536 -10.04 -27.47 -18.23
CA ASP A 536 -10.69 -26.94 -16.99
C ASP A 536 -11.40 -25.61 -17.26
N ARG A 537 -12.56 -25.45 -16.64
CA ARG A 537 -13.33 -24.21 -16.70
C ARG A 537 -13.03 -23.36 -15.48
N VAL A 538 -12.68 -22.09 -15.73
CA VAL A 538 -12.28 -21.14 -14.69
C VAL A 538 -12.99 -19.81 -14.85
N ASP A 539 -13.16 -19.12 -13.73
CA ASP A 539 -13.48 -17.71 -13.66
C ASP A 539 -12.16 -16.95 -13.42
N VAL A 540 -11.92 -15.88 -14.18
CA VAL A 540 -10.65 -15.14 -14.16
C VAL A 540 -10.87 -13.71 -13.67
N ALA A 541 -10.28 -13.35 -12.55
CA ALA A 541 -10.09 -11.95 -12.16
C ALA A 541 -8.87 -11.41 -12.90
N CYS A 542 -9.03 -10.33 -13.68
CA CYS A 542 -7.97 -9.80 -14.53
C CYS A 542 -7.99 -8.27 -14.62
N THR A 543 -6.82 -7.70 -14.93
CA THR A 543 -6.68 -6.31 -15.39
C THR A 543 -6.39 -6.28 -16.87
N LEU A 544 -6.78 -5.18 -17.52
CA LEU A 544 -6.57 -4.94 -18.94
C LEU A 544 -5.55 -3.81 -19.13
N GLY A 545 -4.65 -3.97 -20.07
CA GLY A 545 -3.66 -2.95 -20.44
C GLY A 545 -3.35 -3.01 -21.93
N ILE A 546 -2.65 -2.01 -22.43
CA ILE A 546 -2.16 -1.97 -23.79
C ILE A 546 -0.69 -2.33 -23.80
N ASN A 547 -0.29 -3.17 -24.74
CA ASN A 547 1.10 -3.44 -25.05
C ASN A 547 1.42 -2.83 -26.42
N ASP A 548 2.39 -1.93 -26.42
CA ASP A 548 2.94 -1.29 -27.61
C ASP A 548 4.29 -1.92 -27.93
N TYR A 549 4.32 -2.81 -28.91
CA TYR A 549 5.53 -3.51 -29.29
C TYR A 549 5.62 -3.64 -30.81
N ASN A 550 6.75 -3.20 -31.42
CA ASN A 550 6.99 -3.23 -32.87
C ASN A 550 5.83 -2.57 -33.66
N ASP A 551 5.41 -1.38 -33.27
CA ASP A 551 4.29 -0.61 -33.88
C ASP A 551 2.95 -1.37 -33.91
N GLN A 552 2.82 -2.44 -33.15
CA GLN A 552 1.58 -3.17 -32.97
C GLN A 552 1.02 -2.96 -31.57
N ARG A 553 -0.18 -2.38 -31.52
CA ARG A 553 -0.92 -2.18 -30.28
C ARG A 553 -1.86 -3.34 -30.04
N THR A 554 -1.66 -4.04 -28.94
CA THR A 554 -2.47 -5.20 -28.56
C THR A 554 -2.94 -5.09 -27.13
N VAL A 555 -4.06 -5.72 -26.79
CA VAL A 555 -4.53 -5.79 -25.40
C VAL A 555 -3.77 -6.88 -24.68
N THR A 556 -3.23 -6.52 -23.53
CA THR A 556 -2.66 -7.46 -22.56
C THR A 556 -3.69 -7.69 -21.44
N VAL A 557 -4.04 -8.95 -21.22
CA VAL A 557 -4.89 -9.38 -20.11
C VAL A 557 -4.01 -10.01 -19.04
N ARG A 558 -3.90 -9.34 -17.88
CA ARG A 558 -3.08 -9.81 -16.76
C ARG A 558 -3.97 -10.46 -15.71
N VAL A 559 -3.68 -11.71 -15.38
CA VAL A 559 -4.41 -12.44 -14.34
C VAL A 559 -4.04 -11.90 -12.97
N VAL A 560 -5.05 -11.56 -12.19
CA VAL A 560 -4.94 -11.22 -10.77
C VAL A 560 -5.15 -12.46 -9.91
N ASN A 561 -6.20 -13.23 -10.22
CA ASN A 561 -6.51 -14.49 -9.55
C ASN A 561 -7.43 -15.35 -10.44
N LEU A 562 -7.55 -16.62 -10.12
CA LEU A 562 -8.38 -17.60 -10.83
C LEU A 562 -9.17 -18.43 -9.83
N HIS A 563 -10.43 -18.71 -10.16
CA HIS A 563 -11.25 -19.70 -9.45
C HIS A 563 -11.73 -20.78 -10.40
N PRO A 564 -11.84 -22.04 -9.98
CA PRO A 564 -12.63 -23.00 -10.74
C PRO A 564 -14.09 -22.57 -10.74
N VAL A 565 -14.78 -22.74 -11.86
CA VAL A 565 -16.22 -22.43 -11.95
C VAL A 565 -16.99 -23.16 -10.84
N GLY A 566 -17.84 -22.41 -10.12
CA GLY A 566 -18.60 -22.95 -8.99
C GLY A 566 -17.80 -23.05 -7.69
N TRP A 567 -16.70 -22.30 -7.54
CA TRP A 567 -15.95 -22.18 -6.29
C TRP A 567 -16.80 -21.55 -5.19
N LYS A 568 -17.04 -22.31 -4.11
CA LYS A 568 -17.88 -21.87 -2.99
C LYS A 568 -17.06 -21.17 -1.91
N GLN A 569 -16.65 -19.94 -2.21
CA GLN A 569 -15.78 -19.14 -1.34
C GLN A 569 -16.24 -19.07 0.11
N GLY A 570 -17.54 -18.86 0.37
CA GLY A 570 -18.06 -18.77 1.72
C GLY A 570 -17.91 -20.07 2.55
N GLU A 571 -17.97 -21.24 1.90
CA GLU A 571 -17.71 -22.53 2.55
C GLU A 571 -16.23 -22.67 2.91
N ILE A 572 -15.34 -22.27 2.01
CA ILE A 572 -13.88 -22.31 2.22
C ILE A 572 -13.47 -21.42 3.39
N LEU A 573 -13.95 -20.17 3.43
CA LEU A 573 -13.62 -19.23 4.50
C LEU A 573 -14.14 -19.69 5.87
N ARG A 574 -15.35 -20.26 5.93
CA ARG A 574 -15.87 -20.85 7.18
C ARG A 574 -15.05 -22.05 7.63
N ALA A 575 -14.67 -22.93 6.70
CA ALA A 575 -13.84 -24.09 7.01
C ALA A 575 -12.45 -23.70 7.49
N GLN A 576 -11.85 -22.66 6.90
CA GLN A 576 -10.57 -22.12 7.33
C GLN A 576 -10.66 -21.53 8.75
N ALA A 577 -11.66 -20.70 9.02
CA ALA A 577 -11.87 -20.11 10.34
C ALA A 577 -12.09 -21.19 11.42
N ALA A 578 -12.90 -22.20 11.10
CA ALA A 578 -13.13 -23.35 12.00
C ALA A 578 -11.83 -24.13 12.27
N PHE A 579 -11.02 -24.38 11.24
CA PHE A 579 -9.73 -25.06 11.41
C PHE A 579 -8.78 -24.23 12.30
N GLU A 580 -8.65 -22.94 12.05
CA GLU A 580 -7.80 -22.06 12.85
C GLU A 580 -8.25 -21.99 14.33
N ALA A 581 -9.57 -21.99 14.58
CA ALA A 581 -10.14 -22.08 15.92
C ALA A 581 -9.71 -23.38 16.63
N VAL A 582 -9.81 -24.53 15.94
CA VAL A 582 -9.32 -25.83 16.46
C VAL A 582 -7.82 -25.76 16.78
N MET A 583 -7.02 -25.16 15.91
CA MET A 583 -5.57 -25.06 16.12
C MET A 583 -5.22 -24.20 17.34
N ARG A 584 -5.99 -23.14 17.61
CA ARG A 584 -5.85 -22.32 18.82
C ARG A 584 -6.41 -22.96 20.09
N GLY A 585 -7.13 -24.07 19.98
CA GLY A 585 -7.76 -24.77 21.10
C GLY A 585 -9.14 -24.22 21.49
N GLU A 586 -9.75 -23.43 20.62
CA GLU A 586 -11.11 -22.91 20.77
C GLU A 586 -12.12 -24.00 20.40
N GLU A 587 -13.29 -24.01 21.06
CA GLU A 587 -14.39 -24.94 20.69
C GLU A 587 -15.00 -24.51 19.36
N THR A 588 -15.16 -25.46 18.44
CA THR A 588 -15.88 -25.22 17.19
C THR A 588 -17.34 -25.57 17.35
N ALA A 589 -18.23 -24.74 16.83
CA ALA A 589 -19.66 -25.06 16.75
C ALA A 589 -19.92 -26.30 15.89
N ASP A 590 -20.88 -27.11 16.32
CA ASP A 590 -21.27 -28.40 15.79
C ASP A 590 -21.38 -28.53 14.26
N GLY A 591 -21.03 -29.67 13.70
CA GLY A 591 -21.37 -30.11 12.35
C GLY A 591 -20.23 -30.51 11.43
N THR A 592 -19.00 -30.69 11.94
CA THR A 592 -17.89 -31.16 11.10
C THR A 592 -17.87 -32.69 10.99
N GLU A 593 -18.18 -33.23 9.80
CA GLU A 593 -17.92 -34.65 9.53
C GLU A 593 -16.43 -34.93 9.75
N PRO A 594 -16.07 -35.98 10.52
CA PRO A 594 -14.68 -36.32 10.81
C PRO A 594 -13.95 -36.77 9.54
N LEU A 595 -12.67 -36.40 9.45
CA LEU A 595 -11.77 -36.94 8.41
C LEU A 595 -11.58 -38.44 8.66
N THR A 596 -11.77 -39.26 7.65
CA THR A 596 -11.56 -40.72 7.76
C THR A 596 -10.10 -41.09 7.50
N ARG A 597 -9.67 -42.25 8.04
CA ARG A 597 -8.34 -42.82 7.74
C ARG A 597 -8.17 -43.11 6.23
N GLN A 598 -9.24 -43.44 5.54
CA GLN A 598 -9.21 -43.72 4.13
C GLN A 598 -8.97 -42.42 3.32
N GLU A 599 -9.63 -41.32 3.67
CA GLU A 599 -9.41 -40.02 3.04
C GLU A 599 -7.97 -39.55 3.31
N LEU A 600 -7.47 -39.67 4.54
CA LEU A 600 -6.07 -39.33 4.87
C LEU A 600 -5.07 -40.15 4.04
N ALA A 601 -5.33 -41.44 3.85
CA ALA A 601 -4.48 -42.30 3.03
C ALA A 601 -4.49 -41.90 1.54
N VAL A 602 -5.61 -41.38 1.02
CA VAL A 602 -5.68 -40.87 -0.36
C VAL A 602 -4.83 -39.62 -0.49
N VAL A 603 -4.92 -38.68 0.47
CA VAL A 603 -4.10 -37.45 0.49
C VAL A 603 -2.61 -37.82 0.57
N PHE A 604 -2.24 -38.71 1.47
CA PHE A 604 -0.84 -39.16 1.64
C PHE A 604 -0.30 -39.79 0.35
N ARG A 605 -1.03 -40.71 -0.27
CA ARG A 605 -0.60 -41.37 -1.52
C ARG A 605 -0.40 -40.34 -2.64
N TYR A 606 -1.34 -39.39 -2.77
CA TYR A 606 -1.21 -38.35 -3.78
C TYR A 606 0.06 -37.50 -3.56
N LEU A 607 0.28 -37.05 -2.31
CA LEU A 607 1.47 -36.25 -1.98
C LEU A 607 2.77 -37.04 -2.19
N ARG A 608 2.81 -38.34 -1.82
CA ARG A 608 3.97 -39.19 -2.03
C ARG A 608 4.30 -39.38 -3.52
N ASP A 609 3.27 -39.65 -4.32
CA ASP A 609 3.44 -40.00 -5.74
C ASP A 609 3.77 -38.73 -6.60
N HIS A 610 3.53 -37.51 -6.07
CA HIS A 610 3.75 -36.24 -6.77
C HIS A 610 4.73 -35.30 -6.05
N SER A 611 5.45 -35.79 -5.05
CA SER A 611 6.41 -34.97 -4.26
C SER A 611 7.63 -34.53 -5.10
N PRO A 612 8.03 -33.24 -5.08
CA PRO A 612 7.42 -32.13 -4.34
C PRO A 612 6.12 -31.61 -4.99
N VAL A 613 5.14 -31.24 -4.17
CA VAL A 613 3.87 -30.65 -4.60
C VAL A 613 3.90 -29.15 -4.34
N THR A 614 3.82 -28.33 -5.37
CA THR A 614 4.00 -26.87 -5.33
C THR A 614 2.72 -26.08 -5.62
N VAL A 615 1.61 -26.76 -5.91
CA VAL A 615 0.32 -26.10 -6.26
C VAL A 615 -0.35 -25.37 -5.11
N GLY A 616 0.21 -25.44 -3.91
CA GLY A 616 -0.33 -24.83 -2.70
C GLY A 616 -1.55 -25.54 -2.13
N THR A 617 -2.02 -25.06 -0.97
CA THR A 617 -3.13 -25.67 -0.21
C THR A 617 -4.42 -25.69 -1.00
N ASP A 618 -4.85 -24.54 -1.55
CA ASP A 618 -6.11 -24.44 -2.31
C ASP A 618 -6.06 -25.22 -3.62
N GLY A 619 -4.94 -25.16 -4.33
CA GLY A 619 -4.71 -25.92 -5.56
C GLY A 619 -4.73 -27.43 -5.32
N LEU A 620 -4.10 -27.88 -4.24
CA LEU A 620 -4.11 -29.28 -3.84
C LEU A 620 -5.53 -29.74 -3.44
N TYR A 621 -6.27 -28.90 -2.69
CA TYR A 621 -7.67 -29.18 -2.39
C TYR A 621 -8.52 -29.32 -3.67
N TYR A 622 -8.35 -28.37 -4.62
CA TYR A 622 -9.05 -28.41 -5.90
C TYR A 622 -8.82 -29.75 -6.64
N ILE A 623 -7.58 -30.23 -6.67
CA ILE A 623 -7.22 -31.51 -7.31
C ILE A 623 -7.83 -32.69 -6.56
N LEU A 624 -7.72 -32.73 -5.22
CA LEU A 624 -8.14 -33.85 -4.39
C LEU A 624 -9.66 -33.99 -4.28
N ARG A 625 -10.41 -32.89 -4.18
CA ARG A 625 -11.87 -32.93 -4.11
C ARG A 625 -12.53 -33.56 -5.36
N ARG A 626 -11.83 -33.55 -6.50
CA ARG A 626 -12.28 -34.26 -7.74
C ARG A 626 -12.09 -35.78 -7.67
N LYS A 627 -11.31 -36.27 -6.70
CA LYS A 627 -11.00 -37.66 -6.49
C LYS A 627 -11.74 -38.27 -5.30
N MET A 628 -12.32 -37.44 -4.43
CA MET A 628 -12.99 -37.88 -3.19
C MET A 628 -14.33 -37.15 -3.05
N GLU A 629 -15.42 -37.91 -3.07
CA GLU A 629 -16.76 -37.39 -2.82
C GLU A 629 -16.90 -36.95 -1.35
N GLY A 630 -17.54 -35.80 -1.08
CA GLY A 630 -17.74 -35.29 0.27
C GLY A 630 -16.46 -34.77 0.95
N TYR A 631 -15.33 -34.66 0.25
CA TYR A 631 -14.09 -34.13 0.81
C TYR A 631 -14.17 -32.62 1.00
N SER A 632 -14.31 -32.18 2.26
CA SER A 632 -14.43 -30.77 2.62
C SER A 632 -13.07 -30.09 2.77
N TYR A 633 -13.06 -28.74 2.73
CA TYR A 633 -11.83 -27.97 2.92
C TYR A 633 -11.28 -28.10 4.35
N LEU A 634 -12.14 -28.22 5.36
CA LEU A 634 -11.73 -28.50 6.73
C LEU A 634 -10.99 -29.84 6.85
N LYS A 635 -11.54 -30.92 6.24
CA LYS A 635 -10.86 -32.24 6.17
C LYS A 635 -9.51 -32.14 5.49
N HIS A 636 -9.40 -31.28 4.46
CA HIS A 636 -8.15 -31.05 3.74
C HIS A 636 -7.08 -30.41 4.64
N LEU A 637 -7.43 -29.33 5.33
CA LEU A 637 -6.51 -28.65 6.27
C LEU A 637 -6.10 -29.58 7.41
N ALA A 638 -7.04 -30.34 7.97
CA ALA A 638 -6.77 -31.31 9.01
C ALA A 638 -5.82 -32.42 8.54
N ALA A 639 -6.01 -32.94 7.30
CA ALA A 639 -5.13 -33.96 6.74
C ALA A 639 -3.68 -33.48 6.60
N LEU A 640 -3.47 -32.27 6.10
CA LEU A 640 -2.13 -31.67 5.98
C LEU A 640 -1.50 -31.48 7.36
N GLN A 641 -2.26 -30.96 8.32
CA GLN A 641 -1.76 -30.71 9.67
C GLN A 641 -1.38 -32.02 10.39
N ILE A 642 -2.22 -33.04 10.33
CA ILE A 642 -1.92 -34.35 10.91
C ILE A 642 -0.60 -34.89 10.34
N MET A 643 -0.41 -34.85 9.04
CA MET A 643 0.82 -35.34 8.40
C MET A 643 2.05 -34.53 8.81
N ARG A 644 1.92 -33.21 9.03
CA ARG A 644 3.00 -32.40 9.61
C ARG A 644 3.33 -32.84 11.03
N GLU A 645 2.34 -32.99 11.88
CA GLU A 645 2.51 -33.35 13.30
C GLU A 645 3.15 -34.74 13.51
N VAL A 646 2.87 -35.68 12.63
CA VAL A 646 3.48 -37.04 12.69
C VAL A 646 4.76 -37.15 11.86
N GLY A 647 5.29 -36.05 11.34
CA GLY A 647 6.57 -36.00 10.63
C GLY A 647 6.56 -36.69 9.25
N LEU A 648 5.41 -36.81 8.60
CA LEU A 648 5.29 -37.31 7.22
C LEU A 648 5.35 -36.20 6.17
N LEU A 649 4.97 -34.97 6.51
CA LEU A 649 4.92 -33.82 5.61
C LEU A 649 5.88 -32.72 6.10
N ALA A 650 6.75 -32.27 5.22
CA ALA A 650 7.55 -31.06 5.41
C ALA A 650 7.10 -29.98 4.41
N GLU A 651 7.27 -28.74 4.80
CA GLU A 651 6.98 -27.55 4.00
C GLU A 651 8.24 -26.65 3.99
N PRO A 652 9.22 -26.96 3.11
CA PRO A 652 10.49 -26.24 3.07
C PRO A 652 10.32 -24.79 2.65
N GLU A 653 9.30 -24.48 1.86
CA GLU A 653 8.82 -23.15 1.50
C GLU A 653 7.31 -23.10 1.72
N PRO A 654 6.74 -21.93 2.02
CA PRO A 654 5.29 -21.80 2.17
C PRO A 654 4.53 -22.38 0.97
N GLU A 655 3.52 -23.20 1.25
CA GLU A 655 2.67 -23.84 0.24
C GLU A 655 3.39 -24.89 -0.66
N HIS A 656 4.65 -25.26 -0.34
CA HIS A 656 5.38 -26.33 -1.02
C HIS A 656 5.50 -27.56 -0.12
N PHE A 657 4.93 -28.67 -0.55
CA PHE A 657 4.79 -29.88 0.26
C PHE A 657 5.74 -30.98 -0.21
N ILE A 658 6.50 -31.53 0.72
CA ILE A 658 7.40 -32.67 0.48
C ILE A 658 7.07 -33.79 1.45
N ILE A 659 6.89 -35.01 0.96
CA ILE A 659 6.79 -36.19 1.82
C ILE A 659 8.18 -36.57 2.32
N VAL A 660 8.28 -36.64 3.64
CA VAL A 660 9.45 -37.15 4.37
C VAL A 660 9.06 -38.44 5.06
N ASN A 661 9.98 -39.38 5.21
CA ASN A 661 9.73 -40.68 5.87
C ASN A 661 8.56 -41.50 5.28
N GLY A 662 8.33 -41.42 3.96
CA GLY A 662 7.17 -42.02 3.30
C GLY A 662 7.03 -43.56 3.45
N ASP A 663 8.11 -44.26 3.81
CA ASP A 663 8.14 -45.70 4.03
C ASP A 663 7.95 -46.12 5.48
N LYS A 664 7.92 -45.15 6.43
CA LYS A 664 7.76 -45.43 7.85
C LYS A 664 6.29 -45.55 8.24
N LYS A 665 5.97 -46.55 9.03
CA LYS A 665 4.69 -46.61 9.74
C LYS A 665 4.70 -45.58 10.87
N VAL A 666 3.72 -44.68 10.87
CA VAL A 666 3.53 -43.68 11.91
C VAL A 666 2.26 -43.97 12.71
N ASP A 667 2.30 -43.61 13.98
CA ASP A 667 1.12 -43.68 14.84
C ASP A 667 0.38 -42.32 14.79
N LEU A 668 -0.79 -42.33 14.19
CA LEU A 668 -1.62 -41.14 14.04
C LEU A 668 -2.11 -40.56 15.38
N GLN A 669 -2.13 -41.39 16.44
CA GLN A 669 -2.47 -40.95 17.80
C GLN A 669 -1.45 -39.96 18.39
N GLN A 670 -0.26 -39.85 17.81
CA GLN A 670 0.71 -38.83 18.18
C GLN A 670 0.30 -37.43 17.74
N SER A 671 -0.54 -37.30 16.71
CA SER A 671 -1.06 -36.01 16.27
C SER A 671 -2.08 -35.46 17.27
N ALA A 672 -1.88 -34.22 17.70
CA ALA A 672 -2.83 -33.49 18.52
C ALA A 672 -4.13 -33.21 17.76
N THR A 673 -4.01 -32.83 16.49
CA THR A 673 -5.14 -32.58 15.59
C THR A 673 -5.98 -33.83 15.37
N PHE A 674 -5.32 -35.01 15.19
CA PHE A 674 -6.03 -36.30 15.04
C PHE A 674 -6.88 -36.61 16.27
N ARG A 675 -6.32 -36.38 17.48
CA ARG A 675 -7.05 -36.61 18.75
C ARG A 675 -8.20 -35.61 18.94
N LYS A 676 -7.98 -34.32 18.66
CA LYS A 676 -9.00 -33.28 18.82
C LYS A 676 -10.22 -33.46 17.91
N LEU A 677 -10.00 -33.89 16.67
CA LEU A 677 -11.06 -34.08 15.67
C LEU A 677 -11.77 -35.43 15.75
N GLN A 678 -11.46 -36.27 16.77
CA GLN A 678 -12.06 -37.61 16.98
C GLN A 678 -12.13 -38.44 15.70
N ILE A 679 -11.04 -38.48 14.95
CA ILE A 679 -10.96 -39.22 13.69
C ILE A 679 -11.02 -40.73 13.97
N GLY A 680 -12.09 -41.40 13.54
CA GLY A 680 -12.35 -42.81 13.74
C GLY A 680 -11.60 -43.75 12.79
#